data_6d0563aff1b65b7b2f7ea833061a4619
#
_entry.id   6d0563aff1b65b7b2f7ea833061a4619
#
_cell.length_a   1.000
_cell.length_b   1.000
_cell.length_c   1.000
_cell.angle_alpha   90.00
_cell.angle_beta   90.00
_cell.angle_gamma   90.00
#
_symmetry.space_group_name_H-M   'P 1'
#
loop_
_entity.id
_entity.type
_entity.pdbx_description
1 polymer ?
#
loop_
_entity_poly.entity_id
_entity_poly.type
_entity_poly.pdbx_seq_one_letter_code
_entity_poly.pdbx_strand_id
1 'polypeptide(L)'
;MPTVPSRTRLDLQGLRALAVIGVVASHLTGWPTGGFVGVDVFFVLSGFLVTGILLRDFAATGTIDLRAFFARRIRRLLPAALLVLATVVTAGFFVFHRARAEQTLGDALSALGLVSNWRFGLEGRDYFASTDVSPLQHFWSLSIEEQFSLVWPLVLLAMVALLPAAARRAAAARWVVGVAALVLVVASGVAAVQLTSADPIGAYFSTLARAGELGVGAVLAVLAPALGRMPAAARVLLAWAGMGLIVASFVVIEPTSSFPAPWAALPVAGAALVIAAGVGGDPRHRHLFPLTNPLSVAVGNVSYSLYLWHLPVIVFAGVLLPPGPAWMPIVSLVITVLTVATYLGVEQPLHRSPWLARPRGSGETGEEIPRPADAGAEAPSPATPPVPAARPAALASRPAGWVPGQRYYPGSRPRLAEPDSLPVVEAVPVVPPEPVRPPSITAEPAPADAPQRTATWAAWRERFGARMGMATAVLTIGTGATVLAVFAAYGAPVLHLPGTTTVAAPDPAQVAEALPTLQAQLAAAVTADTWPELHPGLDEVIRESSSDNRAHDCFTPDAALDPARCTFGDPAASRHVYLVGDSSAMAYAPTLAALAEQSGGAWRATTVGMYGCRFTDVAVESRDPAVAAACGSRKEQVRAMIAADPADLVIVSNAFTLGRSVDGETLDAARLASSTFALVGPWAPPGRTVFLAPPPHGADLDRCYSPTTGPSACLAAVDDVWMQMEAATEAEAAATGNAAVNALPFTCWENVCPAFAGDTPVRYDETHLTPAFAERLAPILQQELQARGLY
;
A
#
# COMPACT_ATOMS: atom_id res chain seq x y z
N MET A 1 27.78 29.03 25.72
CA MET A 1 26.80 28.04 26.19
C MET A 1 27.42 26.67 25.98
N PRO A 2 27.54 25.82 27.00
CA PRO A 2 28.14 24.50 26.82
C PRO A 2 27.26 23.66 25.93
N THR A 3 27.84 23.07 24.90
CA THR A 3 27.20 22.09 24.01
C THR A 3 26.96 20.82 24.79
N VAL A 4 25.73 20.65 25.28
CA VAL A 4 25.28 19.37 25.85
C VAL A 4 25.36 18.31 24.73
N PRO A 5 26.05 17.18 24.94
CA PRO A 5 26.10 16.12 23.95
C PRO A 5 24.67 15.69 23.60
N SER A 6 24.36 15.59 22.31
CA SER A 6 23.03 15.24 21.81
C SER A 6 22.65 13.82 22.30
N ARG A 7 21.97 13.75 23.42
CA ARG A 7 21.42 12.46 23.91
C ARG A 7 20.30 12.07 22.98
N THR A 8 20.38 10.85 22.44
CA THR A 8 19.40 10.27 21.54
C THR A 8 18.02 10.27 22.21
N ARG A 9 17.00 10.82 21.56
CA ARG A 9 15.60 10.80 22.02
C ARG A 9 15.02 9.40 21.83
N LEU A 10 14.91 8.63 22.92
CA LEU A 10 14.42 7.25 22.90
C LEU A 10 12.93 7.18 22.59
N ASP A 11 12.15 8.17 23.02
CA ASP A 11 10.74 8.30 22.77
C ASP A 11 10.40 8.38 21.27
N LEU A 12 11.23 9.06 20.47
CA LEU A 12 11.05 9.11 19.01
C LEU A 12 11.32 7.74 18.36
N GLN A 13 12.29 6.97 18.89
CA GLN A 13 12.52 5.60 18.40
C GLN A 13 11.36 4.69 18.73
N GLY A 14 10.82 4.77 19.97
CA GLY A 14 9.65 4.00 20.34
C GLY A 14 8.39 4.41 19.58
N LEU A 15 8.21 5.71 19.28
CA LEU A 15 7.10 6.18 18.45
C LEU A 15 7.18 5.61 17.02
N ARG A 16 8.41 5.54 16.45
CA ARG A 16 8.64 4.85 15.18
C ARG A 16 8.33 3.36 15.24
N ALA A 17 8.66 2.71 16.37
CA ALA A 17 8.34 1.30 16.57
C ALA A 17 6.82 1.08 16.64
N LEU A 18 6.10 1.90 17.39
CA LEU A 18 4.63 1.82 17.49
C LEU A 18 3.98 1.97 16.11
N ALA A 19 4.42 2.97 15.35
CA ALA A 19 3.91 3.26 14.02
C ALA A 19 4.16 2.10 13.03
N VAL A 20 5.40 1.59 12.95
CA VAL A 20 5.71 0.50 12.01
C VAL A 20 5.05 -0.82 12.39
N ILE A 21 4.94 -1.12 13.70
CA ILE A 21 4.25 -2.32 14.17
C ILE A 21 2.76 -2.25 13.79
N GLY A 22 2.10 -1.10 13.95
CA GLY A 22 0.72 -0.90 13.52
C GLY A 22 0.52 -1.20 12.04
N VAL A 23 1.37 -0.63 11.17
CA VAL A 23 1.33 -0.85 9.72
C VAL A 23 1.56 -2.32 9.37
N VAL A 24 2.64 -2.92 9.90
CA VAL A 24 2.99 -4.32 9.58
C VAL A 24 1.92 -5.29 10.07
N ALA A 25 1.40 -5.09 11.28
CA ALA A 25 0.33 -5.94 11.83
C ALA A 25 -0.94 -5.85 10.97
N SER A 26 -1.37 -4.65 10.59
CA SER A 26 -2.53 -4.45 9.72
C SER A 26 -2.38 -5.17 8.39
N HIS A 27 -1.24 -5.03 7.70
CA HIS A 27 -1.01 -5.72 6.43
C HIS A 27 -0.86 -7.25 6.57
N LEU A 28 -0.31 -7.73 7.67
CA LEU A 28 -0.05 -9.16 7.89
C LEU A 28 -1.29 -9.93 8.35
N THR A 29 -2.12 -9.30 9.20
CA THR A 29 -3.21 -9.97 9.91
C THR A 29 -4.60 -9.36 9.66
N GLY A 30 -4.67 -8.22 8.95
CA GLY A 30 -5.89 -7.41 8.85
C GLY A 30 -6.26 -6.67 10.14
N TRP A 31 -5.46 -6.83 11.23
CA TRP A 31 -5.72 -6.19 12.52
C TRP A 31 -4.44 -5.58 13.12
N PRO A 32 -4.52 -4.38 13.70
CA PRO A 32 -5.69 -3.50 13.83
C PRO A 32 -6.10 -2.88 12.50
N THR A 33 -7.42 -2.69 12.29
CA THR A 33 -7.99 -2.21 11.02
C THR A 33 -7.44 -0.85 10.61
N GLY A 34 -7.24 0.06 11.56
CA GLY A 34 -6.61 1.37 11.36
C GLY A 34 -5.09 1.38 11.45
N GLY A 35 -4.41 0.22 11.43
CA GLY A 35 -2.94 0.19 11.56
C GLY A 35 -2.19 0.97 10.48
N PHE A 36 -2.79 1.15 9.30
CA PHE A 36 -2.25 1.93 8.19
C PHE A 36 -1.97 3.40 8.57
N VAL A 37 -2.70 3.98 9.53
CA VAL A 37 -2.45 5.36 10.00
C VAL A 37 -1.13 5.53 10.77
N GLY A 38 -0.37 4.44 10.97
CA GLY A 38 1.02 4.55 11.41
C GLY A 38 1.89 5.41 10.47
N VAL A 39 1.51 5.51 9.18
CA VAL A 39 2.16 6.39 8.20
C VAL A 39 2.02 7.86 8.60
N ASP A 40 0.86 8.28 9.10
CA ASP A 40 0.59 9.65 9.55
C ASP A 40 1.52 10.04 10.73
N VAL A 41 1.75 9.09 11.62
CA VAL A 41 2.73 9.27 12.71
C VAL A 41 4.14 9.49 12.16
N PHE A 42 4.54 8.75 11.11
CA PHE A 42 5.83 8.96 10.44
C PHE A 42 5.92 10.33 9.78
N PHE A 43 4.85 10.82 9.15
CA PHE A 43 4.85 12.15 8.53
C PHE A 43 5.09 13.26 9.55
N VAL A 44 4.41 13.22 10.70
CA VAL A 44 4.65 14.20 11.78
C VAL A 44 6.09 14.11 12.30
N LEU A 45 6.61 12.87 12.50
CA LEU A 45 7.99 12.66 12.92
C LEU A 45 9.00 13.23 11.93
N SER A 46 8.79 12.99 10.63
CA SER A 46 9.69 13.45 9.57
C SER A 46 9.68 14.97 9.46
N GLY A 47 8.51 15.60 9.50
CA GLY A 47 8.39 17.07 9.52
C GLY A 47 9.14 17.70 10.70
N PHE A 48 8.99 17.10 11.89
CA PHE A 48 9.69 17.56 13.10
C PHE A 48 11.23 17.40 13.00
N LEU A 49 11.70 16.25 12.53
CA LEU A 49 13.13 15.97 12.45
C LEU A 49 13.82 16.79 11.36
N VAL A 50 13.24 16.85 10.15
CA VAL A 50 13.79 17.61 9.02
C VAL A 50 13.86 19.09 9.39
N THR A 51 12.76 19.70 9.81
CA THR A 51 12.73 21.12 10.17
C THR A 51 13.63 21.42 11.36
N GLY A 52 13.67 20.52 12.36
CA GLY A 52 14.56 20.65 13.52
C GLY A 52 16.04 20.63 13.17
N ILE A 53 16.47 19.82 12.18
CA ILE A 53 17.85 19.81 11.67
C ILE A 53 18.16 21.14 10.98
N LEU A 54 17.30 21.59 10.07
CA LEU A 54 17.51 22.83 9.30
C LEU A 54 17.58 24.07 10.20
N LEU A 55 16.70 24.16 11.21
CA LEU A 55 16.71 25.25 12.19
C LEU A 55 17.98 25.26 13.06
N ARG A 56 18.48 24.08 13.42
CA ARG A 56 19.77 23.98 14.18
C ARG A 56 20.96 24.36 13.32
N ASP A 57 21.03 23.86 12.08
CA ASP A 57 22.09 24.20 11.14
C ASP A 57 22.13 25.70 10.90
N PHE A 58 20.95 26.32 10.65
CA PHE A 58 20.85 27.77 10.49
C PHE A 58 21.25 28.56 11.73
N ALA A 59 20.83 28.12 12.92
CA ALA A 59 21.17 28.80 14.17
C ALA A 59 22.70 28.72 14.49
N ALA A 60 23.37 27.67 14.03
CA ALA A 60 24.79 27.45 14.25
C ALA A 60 25.68 28.17 13.22
N THR A 61 25.26 28.26 11.95
CA THR A 61 26.13 28.70 10.86
C THR A 61 25.61 29.97 10.15
N GLY A 62 24.39 30.39 10.42
CA GLY A 62 23.68 31.47 9.69
C GLY A 62 23.21 31.10 8.28
N THR A 63 23.41 29.85 7.86
CA THR A 63 23.01 29.33 6.55
C THR A 63 22.54 27.88 6.66
N ILE A 64 21.93 27.34 5.59
CA ILE A 64 21.53 25.94 5.47
C ILE A 64 22.45 25.24 4.46
N ASP A 65 23.24 24.27 4.93
CA ASP A 65 24.08 23.47 4.03
C ASP A 65 23.27 22.32 3.43
N LEU A 66 22.62 22.62 2.27
CA LEU A 66 21.81 21.66 1.53
C LEU A 66 22.61 20.41 1.10
N ARG A 67 23.89 20.60 0.72
CA ARG A 67 24.72 19.45 0.28
C ARG A 67 24.96 18.48 1.43
N ALA A 68 25.32 18.99 2.59
CA ALA A 68 25.52 18.16 3.78
C ALA A 68 24.18 17.51 4.23
N PHE A 69 23.07 18.23 4.13
CA PHE A 69 21.75 17.70 4.45
C PHE A 69 21.37 16.52 3.54
N PHE A 70 21.38 16.72 2.20
CA PHE A 70 21.05 15.66 1.25
C PHE A 70 22.04 14.50 1.29
N ALA A 71 23.34 14.76 1.44
CA ALA A 71 24.34 13.71 1.56
C ALA A 71 24.09 12.77 2.75
N ARG A 72 23.67 13.31 3.90
CA ARG A 72 23.28 12.50 5.07
C ARG A 72 22.05 11.65 4.79
N ARG A 73 21.05 12.23 4.12
CA ARG A 73 19.78 11.56 3.81
C ARG A 73 19.96 10.45 2.77
N ILE A 74 20.65 10.74 1.67
CA ILE A 74 20.98 9.76 0.62
C ILE A 74 21.70 8.55 1.19
N ARG A 75 22.76 8.77 2.02
CA ARG A 75 23.49 7.65 2.64
C ARG A 75 22.63 6.79 3.57
N ARG A 76 21.58 7.36 4.14
CA ARG A 76 20.72 6.65 5.07
C ARG A 76 19.62 5.86 4.39
N LEU A 77 18.99 6.40 3.33
CA LEU A 77 17.74 5.88 2.79
C LEU A 77 17.95 5.17 1.46
N LEU A 78 18.64 5.79 0.52
CA LEU A 78 18.73 5.32 -0.86
C LEU A 78 19.31 3.91 -1.01
N PRO A 79 20.38 3.49 -0.29
CA PRO A 79 20.96 2.17 -0.52
C PRO A 79 20.03 1.00 -0.15
N ALA A 80 19.28 1.12 0.94
CA ALA A 80 18.34 0.10 1.35
C ALA A 80 17.11 0.07 0.42
N ALA A 81 16.61 1.24 -0.01
CA ALA A 81 15.53 1.34 -0.98
C ALA A 81 15.93 0.69 -2.32
N LEU A 82 17.11 0.99 -2.86
CA LEU A 82 17.61 0.39 -4.11
C LEU A 82 17.73 -1.13 -4.01
N LEU A 83 18.24 -1.65 -2.87
CA LEU A 83 18.31 -3.10 -2.65
C LEU A 83 16.93 -3.73 -2.71
N VAL A 84 15.93 -3.16 -2.04
CA VAL A 84 14.57 -3.70 -2.02
C VAL A 84 13.94 -3.61 -3.41
N LEU A 85 14.01 -2.45 -4.08
CA LEU A 85 13.46 -2.27 -5.43
C LEU A 85 14.06 -3.29 -6.42
N ALA A 86 15.38 -3.43 -6.45
CA ALA A 86 16.05 -4.38 -7.33
C ALA A 86 15.65 -5.84 -7.02
N THR A 87 15.58 -6.20 -5.72
CA THR A 87 15.18 -7.56 -5.31
C THR A 87 13.73 -7.84 -5.68
N VAL A 88 12.82 -6.90 -5.43
CA VAL A 88 11.38 -7.07 -5.70
C VAL A 88 11.12 -7.19 -7.20
N VAL A 89 11.74 -6.33 -8.03
CA VAL A 89 11.61 -6.43 -9.49
C VAL A 89 12.15 -7.76 -9.98
N THR A 90 13.36 -8.16 -9.54
CA THR A 90 13.96 -9.44 -9.93
C THR A 90 13.06 -10.61 -9.56
N ALA A 91 12.60 -10.66 -8.29
CA ALA A 91 11.71 -11.72 -7.83
C ALA A 91 10.38 -11.70 -8.60
N GLY A 92 9.85 -10.51 -8.93
CA GLY A 92 8.63 -10.36 -9.70
C GLY A 92 8.69 -11.04 -11.06
N PHE A 93 9.79 -10.90 -11.80
CA PHE A 93 9.97 -11.57 -13.10
C PHE A 93 10.10 -13.09 -13.00
N PHE A 94 10.41 -13.65 -11.82
CA PHE A 94 10.48 -15.11 -11.63
C PHE A 94 9.20 -15.71 -11.04
N VAL A 95 8.40 -14.90 -10.33
CA VAL A 95 7.26 -15.36 -9.55
C VAL A 95 5.93 -14.96 -10.17
N PHE A 96 5.82 -13.74 -10.67
CA PHE A 96 4.58 -13.24 -11.24
C PHE A 96 4.49 -13.55 -12.74
N HIS A 97 3.28 -13.57 -13.28
CA HIS A 97 3.06 -13.51 -14.71
C HIS A 97 3.58 -12.17 -15.28
N ARG A 98 3.82 -12.16 -16.59
CA ARG A 98 4.55 -11.06 -17.24
C ARG A 98 3.91 -9.69 -17.04
N ALA A 99 2.57 -9.59 -17.13
CA ALA A 99 1.88 -8.31 -16.98
C ALA A 99 2.12 -7.72 -15.57
N ARG A 100 1.98 -8.51 -14.50
CA ARG A 100 2.21 -8.09 -13.11
C ARG A 100 3.69 -7.78 -12.84
N ALA A 101 4.61 -8.52 -13.47
CA ALA A 101 6.05 -8.22 -13.38
C ALA A 101 6.40 -6.86 -14.02
N GLU A 102 5.86 -6.57 -15.22
CA GLU A 102 6.01 -5.29 -15.90
C GLU A 102 5.41 -4.13 -15.11
N GLN A 103 4.23 -4.34 -14.52
CA GLN A 103 3.58 -3.39 -13.62
C GLN A 103 4.46 -3.12 -12.38
N THR A 104 5.03 -4.18 -11.77
CA THR A 104 5.95 -4.07 -10.63
C THR A 104 7.21 -3.28 -11.01
N LEU A 105 7.74 -3.46 -12.24
CA LEU A 105 8.85 -2.66 -12.75
C LEU A 105 8.46 -1.18 -12.89
N GLY A 106 7.28 -0.88 -13.44
CA GLY A 106 6.75 0.48 -13.51
C GLY A 106 6.60 1.14 -12.15
N ASP A 107 6.12 0.37 -11.15
CA ASP A 107 6.00 0.81 -9.77
C ASP A 107 7.38 1.09 -9.13
N ALA A 108 8.38 0.25 -9.43
CA ALA A 108 9.76 0.45 -8.97
C ALA A 108 10.39 1.70 -9.57
N LEU A 109 10.17 1.96 -10.86
CA LEU A 109 10.65 3.18 -11.53
C LEU A 109 9.98 4.44 -10.96
N SER A 110 8.68 4.38 -10.67
CA SER A 110 7.96 5.48 -10.03
C SER A 110 8.44 5.72 -8.59
N ALA A 111 8.77 4.64 -7.84
CA ALA A 111 9.37 4.73 -6.52
C ALA A 111 10.76 5.36 -6.56
N LEU A 112 11.59 4.98 -7.51
CA LEU A 112 12.91 5.59 -7.74
C LEU A 112 12.80 7.07 -8.12
N GLY A 113 11.80 7.43 -8.91
CA GLY A 113 11.46 8.81 -9.29
C GLY A 113 10.74 9.60 -8.19
N LEU A 114 10.43 9.02 -7.05
CA LEU A 114 9.71 9.62 -5.92
C LEU A 114 8.29 10.09 -6.31
N VAL A 115 7.62 9.39 -7.24
CA VAL A 115 6.29 9.73 -7.78
C VAL A 115 5.28 8.59 -7.67
N SER A 116 5.56 7.55 -6.86
CA SER A 116 4.65 6.40 -6.69
C SER A 116 3.25 6.82 -6.24
N ASN A 117 3.15 7.80 -5.36
CA ASN A 117 1.88 8.31 -4.88
C ASN A 117 1.03 8.94 -6.01
N TRP A 118 1.65 9.67 -6.92
CA TRP A 118 0.93 10.24 -8.08
C TRP A 118 0.52 9.16 -9.06
N ARG A 119 1.40 8.19 -9.31
CA ARG A 119 1.08 7.04 -10.19
C ARG A 119 -0.14 6.27 -9.67
N PHE A 120 -0.12 5.84 -8.39
CA PHE A 120 -1.23 5.09 -7.83
C PHE A 120 -2.54 5.88 -7.77
N GLY A 121 -2.47 7.18 -7.46
CA GLY A 121 -3.65 8.05 -7.49
C GLY A 121 -4.22 8.24 -8.90
N LEU A 122 -3.38 8.42 -9.93
CA LEU A 122 -3.81 8.58 -11.32
C LEU A 122 -4.36 7.28 -11.92
N GLU A 123 -3.84 6.12 -11.51
CA GLU A 123 -4.34 4.81 -11.92
C GLU A 123 -5.60 4.39 -11.15
N GLY A 124 -6.07 5.20 -10.19
CA GLY A 124 -7.26 4.91 -9.39
C GLY A 124 -7.12 3.65 -8.53
N ARG A 125 -5.89 3.24 -8.16
CA ARG A 125 -5.65 2.04 -7.34
C ARG A 125 -6.13 2.28 -5.92
N ASP A 126 -7.16 1.54 -5.53
CA ASP A 126 -7.60 1.57 -4.14
C ASP A 126 -6.54 0.95 -3.22
N TYR A 127 -6.09 1.72 -2.22
CA TYR A 127 -5.12 1.23 -1.23
C TYR A 127 -5.67 0.09 -0.38
N PHE A 128 -6.97 0.03 -0.19
CA PHE A 128 -7.66 -0.95 0.64
C PHE A 128 -8.23 -2.13 -0.16
N ALA A 129 -8.02 -2.15 -1.48
CA ALA A 129 -8.41 -3.30 -2.29
C ALA A 129 -7.73 -4.57 -1.77
N SER A 130 -8.50 -5.65 -1.68
CA SER A 130 -7.97 -6.97 -1.30
C SER A 130 -7.27 -7.68 -2.46
N THR A 131 -7.42 -7.15 -3.68
CA THR A 131 -6.95 -7.69 -4.95
C THR A 131 -5.87 -6.80 -5.53
N ASP A 132 -4.94 -7.36 -6.29
CA ASP A 132 -3.89 -6.66 -7.05
C ASP A 132 -2.98 -5.72 -6.28
N VAL A 133 -2.68 -6.06 -5.04
CA VAL A 133 -1.76 -5.26 -4.23
C VAL A 133 -0.36 -5.31 -4.84
N SER A 134 0.14 -4.17 -5.30
CA SER A 134 1.53 -4.06 -5.72
C SER A 134 2.48 -4.36 -4.55
N PRO A 135 3.53 -5.19 -4.74
CA PRO A 135 4.53 -5.39 -3.70
C PRO A 135 5.27 -4.11 -3.31
N LEU A 136 5.17 -3.06 -4.12
CA LEU A 136 5.79 -1.75 -3.89
C LEU A 136 4.79 -0.65 -3.53
N GLN A 137 3.52 -1.00 -3.29
CA GLN A 137 2.48 0.00 -3.02
C GLN A 137 2.84 0.94 -1.86
N HIS A 138 3.44 0.42 -0.79
CA HIS A 138 3.86 1.21 0.38
C HIS A 138 4.87 2.33 0.09
N PHE A 139 5.53 2.34 -1.10
CA PHE A 139 6.44 3.42 -1.51
C PHE A 139 5.72 4.76 -1.76
N TRP A 140 4.40 4.77 -1.86
CA TRP A 140 3.63 6.02 -1.98
C TRP A 140 3.93 7.00 -0.85
N SER A 141 3.97 6.53 0.38
CA SER A 141 4.21 7.36 1.55
C SER A 141 5.66 7.85 1.62
N LEU A 142 6.62 6.98 1.25
CA LEU A 142 8.02 7.37 1.13
C LEU A 142 8.21 8.43 0.05
N SER A 143 7.46 8.36 -1.06
CA SER A 143 7.49 9.40 -2.11
C SER A 143 7.07 10.76 -1.55
N ILE A 144 5.96 10.85 -0.81
CA ILE A 144 5.51 12.10 -0.17
C ILE A 144 6.54 12.62 0.84
N GLU A 145 7.10 11.74 1.67
CA GLU A 145 8.13 12.11 2.66
C GLU A 145 9.38 12.68 2.00
N GLU A 146 9.85 12.05 0.89
CA GLU A 146 11.03 12.51 0.18
C GLU A 146 10.76 13.78 -0.65
N GLN A 147 9.57 13.92 -1.25
CA GLN A 147 9.14 15.17 -1.90
C GLN A 147 9.17 16.34 -0.91
N PHE A 148 8.60 16.17 0.29
CA PHE A 148 8.68 17.18 1.34
C PHE A 148 10.14 17.47 1.71
N SER A 149 10.96 16.44 1.90
CA SER A 149 12.36 16.59 2.30
C SER A 149 13.22 17.24 1.23
N LEU A 150 12.82 17.17 -0.03
CA LEU A 150 13.47 17.84 -1.15
C LEU A 150 13.04 19.32 -1.23
N VAL A 151 11.73 19.57 -1.16
CA VAL A 151 11.16 20.91 -1.40
C VAL A 151 11.30 21.80 -0.17
N TRP A 152 11.02 21.29 1.03
CA TRP A 152 10.97 22.08 2.26
C TRP A 152 12.28 22.82 2.59
N PRO A 153 13.49 22.20 2.50
CA PRO A 153 14.74 22.92 2.71
C PRO A 153 14.99 24.05 1.70
N LEU A 154 14.54 23.87 0.45
CA LEU A 154 14.66 24.90 -0.60
C LEU A 154 13.74 26.09 -0.30
N VAL A 155 12.49 25.79 0.09
CA VAL A 155 11.53 26.82 0.51
C VAL A 155 12.07 27.61 1.69
N LEU A 156 12.59 26.94 2.72
CA LEU A 156 13.16 27.60 3.89
C LEU A 156 14.38 28.45 3.52
N LEU A 157 15.29 27.94 2.69
CA LEU A 157 16.44 28.69 2.21
C LEU A 157 16.01 29.95 1.46
N ALA A 158 15.05 29.83 0.55
CA ALA A 158 14.52 30.96 -0.22
C ALA A 158 13.88 32.02 0.71
N MET A 159 13.04 31.59 1.67
CA MET A 159 12.40 32.50 2.61
C MET A 159 13.40 33.24 3.49
N VAL A 160 14.43 32.55 3.99
CA VAL A 160 15.49 33.16 4.80
C VAL A 160 16.35 34.09 3.95
N ALA A 161 16.63 33.75 2.69
CA ALA A 161 17.37 34.61 1.78
C ALA A 161 16.66 35.94 1.47
N LEU A 162 15.33 35.92 1.45
CA LEU A 162 14.49 37.13 1.21
C LEU A 162 14.43 38.06 2.45
N LEU A 163 14.83 37.58 3.64
CA LEU A 163 14.85 38.45 4.83
C LEU A 163 15.97 39.50 4.71
N PRO A 164 15.72 40.77 5.12
CA PRO A 164 16.75 41.78 5.25
C PRO A 164 17.92 41.27 6.15
N ALA A 165 19.15 41.62 5.84
CA ALA A 165 20.33 41.17 6.59
C ALA A 165 20.21 41.44 8.10
N ALA A 166 19.64 42.59 8.49
CA ALA A 166 19.39 42.93 9.88
C ALA A 166 18.33 42.02 10.56
N ALA A 167 17.44 41.41 9.79
CA ALA A 167 16.36 40.51 10.26
C ALA A 167 16.76 39.03 10.17
N ARG A 168 17.91 38.65 9.65
CA ARG A 168 18.40 37.27 9.58
C ARG A 168 18.88 36.71 10.91
N ARG A 169 18.23 37.13 12.00
CA ARG A 169 18.47 36.56 13.35
C ARG A 169 17.75 35.23 13.46
N ALA A 170 18.31 34.27 14.19
CA ALA A 170 17.74 32.93 14.38
C ALA A 170 16.27 32.95 14.86
N ALA A 171 15.87 33.95 15.65
CA ALA A 171 14.50 34.11 16.12
C ALA A 171 13.54 34.50 14.99
N ALA A 172 13.89 35.46 14.14
CA ALA A 172 13.05 35.88 13.02
C ALA A 172 12.91 34.77 11.97
N ALA A 173 14.01 34.13 11.62
CA ALA A 173 13.99 32.96 10.74
C ALA A 173 13.04 31.85 11.26
N ARG A 174 13.07 31.59 12.57
CA ARG A 174 12.17 30.63 13.21
C ARG A 174 10.71 30.99 13.06
N TRP A 175 10.35 32.26 13.23
CA TRP A 175 8.99 32.76 13.06
C TRP A 175 8.51 32.63 11.61
N VAL A 176 9.36 32.97 10.64
CA VAL A 176 9.05 32.83 9.22
C VAL A 176 8.79 31.36 8.87
N VAL A 177 9.64 30.44 9.34
CA VAL A 177 9.44 29.00 9.18
C VAL A 177 8.13 28.56 9.84
N GLY A 178 7.80 29.09 11.01
CA GLY A 178 6.57 28.79 11.72
C GLY A 178 5.32 29.20 10.95
N VAL A 179 5.34 30.41 10.38
CA VAL A 179 4.22 30.91 9.53
C VAL A 179 4.09 30.03 8.27
N ALA A 180 5.19 29.71 7.60
CA ALA A 180 5.17 28.86 6.41
C ALA A 180 4.61 27.47 6.75
N ALA A 181 5.05 26.85 7.84
CA ALA A 181 4.56 25.56 8.29
C ALA A 181 3.05 25.61 8.63
N LEU A 182 2.59 26.67 9.28
CA LEU A 182 1.17 26.86 9.60
C LEU A 182 0.33 27.04 8.33
N VAL A 183 0.79 27.85 7.37
CA VAL A 183 0.14 27.99 6.06
C VAL A 183 0.03 26.64 5.36
N LEU A 184 1.11 25.85 5.38
CA LEU A 184 1.11 24.49 4.82
C LEU A 184 0.05 23.61 5.51
N VAL A 185 -0.03 23.61 6.84
CA VAL A 185 -1.03 22.83 7.60
C VAL A 185 -2.44 23.23 7.21
N VAL A 186 -2.73 24.54 7.16
CA VAL A 186 -4.08 25.03 6.83
C VAL A 186 -4.45 24.74 5.39
N ALA A 187 -3.56 25.04 4.44
CA ALA A 187 -3.80 24.79 3.01
C ALA A 187 -4.01 23.30 2.72
N SER A 188 -3.14 22.44 3.29
CA SER A 188 -3.25 21.00 3.15
C SER A 188 -4.51 20.45 3.83
N GLY A 189 -4.89 20.96 5.00
CA GLY A 189 -6.13 20.58 5.68
C GLY A 189 -7.38 20.91 4.87
N VAL A 190 -7.42 22.10 4.25
CA VAL A 190 -8.52 22.47 3.34
C VAL A 190 -8.55 21.56 2.11
N ALA A 191 -7.38 21.30 1.51
CA ALA A 191 -7.28 20.40 0.37
C ALA A 191 -7.69 18.98 0.74
N ALA A 192 -7.29 18.47 1.92
CA ALA A 192 -7.69 17.15 2.40
C ALA A 192 -9.20 17.01 2.50
N VAL A 193 -9.91 18.00 3.08
CA VAL A 193 -11.37 17.98 3.18
C VAL A 193 -12.03 17.99 1.80
N GLN A 194 -11.57 18.86 0.89
CA GLN A 194 -12.16 18.98 -0.45
C GLN A 194 -11.91 17.75 -1.30
N LEU A 195 -10.67 17.24 -1.32
CA LEU A 195 -10.32 16.07 -2.13
C LEU A 195 -10.94 14.79 -1.57
N THR A 196 -10.99 14.59 -0.24
CA THR A 196 -11.62 13.40 0.33
C THR A 196 -13.11 13.31 -0.02
N SER A 197 -13.81 14.45 -0.16
CA SER A 197 -15.21 14.45 -0.57
C SER A 197 -15.42 14.28 -2.07
N ALA A 198 -14.46 14.67 -2.90
CA ALA A 198 -14.57 14.64 -4.36
C ALA A 198 -13.99 13.33 -4.97
N ASP A 199 -12.85 12.89 -4.48
CA ASP A 199 -12.12 11.71 -4.93
C ASP A 199 -11.34 11.11 -3.73
N PRO A 200 -11.96 10.21 -2.96
CA PRO A 200 -11.33 9.59 -1.79
C PRO A 200 -10.03 8.85 -2.10
N ILE A 201 -9.96 8.15 -3.25
CA ILE A 201 -8.80 7.38 -3.67
C ILE A 201 -7.64 8.33 -4.00
N GLY A 202 -7.87 9.31 -4.85
CA GLY A 202 -6.87 10.31 -5.19
C GLY A 202 -6.43 11.13 -3.98
N ALA A 203 -7.33 11.45 -3.04
CA ALA A 203 -7.02 12.17 -1.79
C ALA A 203 -6.02 11.41 -0.92
N TYR A 204 -6.17 10.08 -0.82
CA TYR A 204 -5.28 9.22 -0.04
C TYR A 204 -3.81 9.34 -0.46
N PHE A 205 -3.56 9.39 -1.77
CA PHE A 205 -2.22 9.48 -2.35
C PHE A 205 -1.74 10.91 -2.62
N SER A 206 -2.60 11.93 -2.42
CA SER A 206 -2.31 13.32 -2.77
C SER A 206 -1.25 13.93 -1.85
N THR A 207 -0.12 14.36 -2.41
CA THR A 207 0.90 15.12 -1.68
C THR A 207 0.29 16.37 -1.03
N LEU A 208 -0.62 17.07 -1.72
CA LEU A 208 -1.25 18.28 -1.20
C LEU A 208 -2.14 18.00 -0.01
N ALA A 209 -2.93 16.93 -0.02
CA ALA A 209 -3.79 16.54 1.07
C ALA A 209 -3.00 16.06 2.32
N ARG A 210 -1.81 15.51 2.12
CA ARG A 210 -1.01 14.85 3.18
C ARG A 210 0.13 15.73 3.72
N ALA A 211 0.59 16.76 2.98
CA ALA A 211 1.73 17.59 3.38
C ALA A 211 1.52 18.34 4.71
N GLY A 212 0.26 18.58 5.09
CA GLY A 212 -0.09 19.21 6.39
C GLY A 212 0.37 18.41 7.60
N GLU A 213 0.42 17.08 7.50
CA GLU A 213 0.88 16.20 8.57
C GLU A 213 2.38 16.41 8.85
N LEU A 214 3.20 16.52 7.80
CA LEU A 214 4.60 16.93 7.89
C LEU A 214 4.70 18.39 8.39
N GLY A 215 3.78 19.27 7.96
CA GLY A 215 3.67 20.64 8.42
C GLY A 215 3.44 20.75 9.93
N VAL A 216 2.59 19.90 10.53
CA VAL A 216 2.39 19.82 11.99
C VAL A 216 3.72 19.51 12.68
N GLY A 217 4.48 18.53 12.17
CA GLY A 217 5.84 18.24 12.66
C GLY A 217 6.76 19.46 12.59
N ALA A 218 6.72 20.20 11.48
CA ALA A 218 7.52 21.43 11.31
C ALA A 218 7.12 22.50 12.32
N VAL A 219 5.84 22.70 12.60
CA VAL A 219 5.35 23.65 13.65
C VAL A 219 5.91 23.24 15.03
N LEU A 220 5.89 21.96 15.37
CA LEU A 220 6.45 21.45 16.63
C LEU A 220 7.96 21.74 16.74
N ALA A 221 8.72 21.64 15.65
CA ALA A 221 10.14 21.97 15.65
C ALA A 221 10.39 23.45 15.89
N VAL A 222 9.54 24.32 15.36
CA VAL A 222 9.55 25.78 15.62
C VAL A 222 9.21 26.06 17.08
N LEU A 223 8.21 25.42 17.64
CA LEU A 223 7.75 25.60 19.02
C LEU A 223 8.65 24.90 20.07
N ALA A 224 9.65 24.11 19.65
CA ALA A 224 10.48 23.33 20.58
C ALA A 224 11.08 24.12 21.76
N PRO A 225 11.54 25.39 21.64
CA PRO A 225 12.02 26.15 22.81
C PRO A 225 10.94 26.51 23.81
N ALA A 226 9.70 26.74 23.34
CA ALA A 226 8.56 27.01 24.21
C ALA A 226 8.11 25.72 24.91
N LEU A 227 8.01 24.62 24.16
CA LEU A 227 7.68 23.29 24.67
C LEU A 227 8.71 22.81 25.69
N GLY A 228 9.97 23.21 25.54
CA GLY A 228 11.05 22.94 26.50
C GLY A 228 10.82 23.50 27.90
N ARG A 229 9.92 24.47 28.05
CA ARG A 229 9.57 25.08 29.35
C ARG A 229 8.34 24.45 30.02
N MET A 230 7.75 23.44 29.38
CA MET A 230 6.54 22.78 29.89
C MET A 230 6.81 22.08 31.23
N PRO A 231 5.89 22.17 32.21
CA PRO A 231 6.03 21.49 33.51
C PRO A 231 5.96 19.97 33.35
N ALA A 232 6.66 19.22 34.23
CA ALA A 232 6.77 17.76 34.14
C ALA A 232 5.41 17.05 34.14
N ALA A 233 4.45 17.50 34.95
CA ALA A 233 3.10 16.91 35.00
C ALA A 233 2.38 17.02 33.65
N ALA A 234 2.44 18.17 32.99
CA ALA A 234 1.83 18.38 31.67
C ALA A 234 2.47 17.45 30.62
N ARG A 235 3.80 17.22 30.69
CA ARG A 235 4.50 16.30 29.78
C ARG A 235 3.99 14.86 29.92
N VAL A 236 3.84 14.38 31.15
CA VAL A 236 3.32 13.03 31.41
C VAL A 236 1.90 12.88 30.86
N LEU A 237 1.03 13.86 31.14
CA LEU A 237 -0.35 13.85 30.65
C LEU A 237 -0.41 13.83 29.13
N LEU A 238 0.29 14.74 28.46
CA LEU A 238 0.30 14.86 27.00
C LEU A 238 0.89 13.61 26.35
N ALA A 239 1.94 13.03 26.92
CA ALA A 239 2.57 11.82 26.40
C ALA A 239 1.59 10.63 26.40
N TRP A 240 0.89 10.39 27.50
CA TRP A 240 -0.08 9.32 27.60
C TRP A 240 -1.36 9.59 26.81
N ALA A 241 -1.85 10.84 26.78
CA ALA A 241 -2.96 11.23 25.94
C ALA A 241 -2.65 11.03 24.46
N GLY A 242 -1.45 11.45 24.02
CA GLY A 242 -0.99 11.25 22.64
C GLY A 242 -0.85 9.78 22.25
N MET A 243 -0.29 8.96 23.14
CA MET A 243 -0.20 7.51 22.92
C MET A 243 -1.59 6.87 22.87
N GLY A 244 -2.51 7.28 23.76
CA GLY A 244 -3.89 6.83 23.75
C GLY A 244 -4.61 7.18 22.45
N LEU A 245 -4.41 8.38 21.91
CA LEU A 245 -4.99 8.78 20.61
C LEU A 245 -4.45 7.93 19.45
N ILE A 246 -3.15 7.63 19.42
CA ILE A 246 -2.57 6.78 18.38
C ILE A 246 -3.15 5.36 18.46
N VAL A 247 -3.19 4.77 19.65
CA VAL A 247 -3.74 3.42 19.84
C VAL A 247 -5.24 3.41 19.51
N ALA A 248 -5.98 4.44 19.91
CA ALA A 248 -7.39 4.58 19.56
C ALA A 248 -7.59 4.67 18.04
N SER A 249 -6.72 5.43 17.32
CA SER A 249 -6.80 5.54 15.86
C SER A 249 -6.58 4.18 15.17
N PHE A 250 -5.73 3.33 15.71
CA PHE A 250 -5.52 1.97 15.18
C PHE A 250 -6.76 1.07 15.27
N VAL A 251 -7.63 1.31 16.25
CA VAL A 251 -8.80 0.47 16.52
C VAL A 251 -10.09 1.05 15.93
N VAL A 252 -10.22 2.40 15.93
CA VAL A 252 -11.47 3.08 15.56
C VAL A 252 -11.55 3.39 14.07
N ILE A 253 -10.39 3.63 13.42
CA ILE A 253 -10.37 3.96 11.99
C ILE A 253 -10.42 2.66 11.19
N GLU A 254 -11.33 2.62 10.22
CA GLU A 254 -11.53 1.49 9.33
C GLU A 254 -11.16 1.88 7.90
N PRO A 255 -10.88 0.91 7.01
CA PRO A 255 -10.65 1.15 5.58
C PRO A 255 -11.80 1.92 4.90
N THR A 256 -13.02 1.77 5.41
CA THR A 256 -14.22 2.45 4.92
C THR A 256 -14.41 3.87 5.45
N SER A 257 -13.58 4.28 6.42
CA SER A 257 -13.62 5.64 6.98
C SER A 257 -13.21 6.68 5.94
N SER A 258 -13.86 7.85 5.93
CA SER A 258 -13.46 8.98 5.05
C SER A 258 -12.02 9.43 5.39
N PHE A 259 -11.05 9.05 4.56
CA PHE A 259 -9.63 9.27 4.81
C PHE A 259 -8.95 9.95 3.60
N PRO A 260 -8.06 10.96 3.79
CA PRO A 260 -7.46 11.40 5.06
C PRO A 260 -8.34 12.29 5.95
N ALA A 261 -9.27 13.05 5.42
CA ALA A 261 -10.08 13.96 6.25
C ALA A 261 -11.47 13.38 6.57
N PRO A 262 -11.92 13.46 7.86
CA PRO A 262 -11.25 14.14 8.98
C PRO A 262 -10.34 13.22 9.81
N TRP A 263 -10.30 11.93 9.56
CA TRP A 263 -9.78 10.91 10.46
C TRP A 263 -8.25 10.95 10.68
N ALA A 264 -7.45 11.40 9.71
CA ALA A 264 -6.01 11.58 9.87
C ALA A 264 -5.64 12.55 11.00
N ALA A 265 -6.55 13.46 11.38
CA ALA A 265 -6.33 14.37 12.49
C ALA A 265 -6.07 13.65 13.83
N LEU A 266 -6.63 12.44 14.02
CA LEU A 266 -6.49 11.68 15.26
C LEU A 266 -5.05 11.16 15.50
N PRO A 267 -4.43 10.37 14.59
CA PRO A 267 -3.05 9.93 14.73
C PRO A 267 -2.06 11.09 14.69
N VAL A 268 -2.32 12.12 13.87
CA VAL A 268 -1.49 13.33 13.77
C VAL A 268 -1.45 14.09 15.11
N ALA A 269 -2.62 14.33 15.73
CA ALA A 269 -2.69 14.94 17.06
C ALA A 269 -1.97 14.09 18.10
N GLY A 270 -2.20 12.77 18.08
CA GLY A 270 -1.52 11.83 18.97
C GLY A 270 0.00 11.91 18.86
N ALA A 271 0.55 11.86 17.66
CA ALA A 271 1.98 11.99 17.40
C ALA A 271 2.53 13.35 17.84
N ALA A 272 1.78 14.43 17.56
CA ALA A 272 2.15 15.77 17.97
C ALA A 272 2.26 15.91 19.50
N LEU A 273 1.32 15.35 20.25
CA LEU A 273 1.34 15.38 21.71
C LEU A 273 2.52 14.60 22.30
N VAL A 274 2.80 13.39 21.78
CA VAL A 274 3.98 12.59 22.22
C VAL A 274 5.29 13.34 21.94
N ILE A 275 5.44 13.90 20.74
CA ILE A 275 6.64 14.62 20.34
C ILE A 275 6.82 15.88 21.21
N ALA A 276 5.73 16.65 21.43
CA ALA A 276 5.73 17.87 22.26
C ALA A 276 6.13 17.55 23.72
N ALA A 277 5.55 16.50 24.28
CA ALA A 277 5.84 16.04 25.64
C ALA A 277 7.31 15.67 25.84
N GLY A 278 7.95 15.11 24.82
CA GLY A 278 9.35 14.70 24.86
C GLY A 278 10.37 15.84 24.68
N VAL A 279 9.95 17.06 24.31
CA VAL A 279 10.87 18.19 24.13
C VAL A 279 11.32 18.76 25.49
N GLY A 280 12.64 18.72 25.76
CA GLY A 280 13.25 19.31 26.99
C GLY A 280 13.00 18.55 28.29
N GLY A 281 12.44 17.33 28.22
CA GLY A 281 12.26 16.43 29.37
C GLY A 281 13.52 15.59 29.68
N ASP A 282 13.37 14.63 30.59
CA ASP A 282 14.39 13.60 30.82
C ASP A 282 14.66 12.84 29.51
N PRO A 283 15.90 12.78 29.02
CA PRO A 283 16.24 12.08 27.77
C PRO A 283 15.86 10.58 27.77
N ARG A 284 15.73 9.99 28.94
CA ARG A 284 15.31 8.59 29.08
C ARG A 284 13.80 8.41 29.07
N HIS A 285 13.02 9.49 29.24
CA HIS A 285 11.55 9.49 29.25
C HIS A 285 10.94 8.27 29.97
N ARG A 286 11.42 7.97 31.18
CA ARG A 286 11.05 6.75 31.94
C ARG A 286 9.55 6.60 32.14
N HIS A 287 8.79 7.71 32.16
CA HIS A 287 7.33 7.72 32.24
C HIS A 287 6.64 7.17 30.97
N LEU A 288 7.37 7.09 29.85
CA LEU A 288 6.90 6.51 28.59
C LEU A 288 7.54 5.13 28.34
N PHE A 289 7.61 4.30 29.38
CA PHE A 289 8.21 2.97 29.31
C PHE A 289 7.83 2.16 28.07
N PRO A 290 6.56 2.16 27.58
CA PRO A 290 6.21 1.40 26.37
C PRO A 290 6.99 1.82 25.13
N LEU A 291 7.39 3.11 25.04
CA LEU A 291 8.17 3.66 23.93
C LEU A 291 9.68 3.66 24.15
N THR A 292 10.12 3.63 25.41
CA THR A 292 11.54 3.85 25.75
C THR A 292 12.27 2.61 26.26
N ASN A 293 11.60 1.46 26.31
CA ASN A 293 12.21 0.19 26.62
C ASN A 293 13.15 -0.27 25.49
N PRO A 294 14.15 -1.14 25.79
CA PRO A 294 15.16 -1.55 24.81
C PRO A 294 14.58 -2.20 23.54
N LEU A 295 13.49 -2.96 23.67
CA LEU A 295 12.85 -3.64 22.54
C LEU A 295 12.21 -2.62 21.59
N SER A 296 11.37 -1.71 22.10
CA SER A 296 10.75 -0.65 21.29
C SER A 296 11.81 0.21 20.59
N VAL A 297 12.89 0.55 21.29
CA VAL A 297 14.00 1.31 20.71
C VAL A 297 14.73 0.50 19.63
N ALA A 298 14.93 -0.81 19.83
CA ALA A 298 15.54 -1.68 18.84
C ALA A 298 14.68 -1.77 17.56
N VAL A 299 13.38 -2.00 17.69
CA VAL A 299 12.43 -2.00 16.55
C VAL A 299 12.42 -0.63 15.87
N GLY A 300 12.37 0.47 16.60
CA GLY A 300 12.43 1.81 16.05
C GLY A 300 13.71 2.10 15.25
N ASN A 301 14.83 1.52 15.64
CA ASN A 301 16.10 1.66 14.91
C ASN A 301 16.07 0.95 13.55
N VAL A 302 15.39 -0.18 13.44
CA VAL A 302 15.28 -0.97 12.19
C VAL A 302 14.00 -0.67 11.42
N SER A 303 13.17 0.28 11.90
CA SER A 303 11.83 0.55 11.36
C SER A 303 11.81 0.89 9.88
N TYR A 304 12.87 1.50 9.34
CA TYR A 304 12.96 1.80 7.91
C TYR A 304 13.15 0.52 7.08
N SER A 305 14.12 -0.31 7.39
CA SER A 305 14.29 -1.60 6.72
C SER A 305 13.07 -2.52 6.90
N LEU A 306 12.41 -2.49 8.08
CA LEU A 306 11.18 -3.23 8.33
C LEU A 306 10.03 -2.76 7.44
N TYR A 307 9.87 -1.44 7.29
CA TYR A 307 8.86 -0.84 6.42
C TYR A 307 9.10 -1.19 4.94
N LEU A 308 10.36 -1.25 4.51
CA LEU A 308 10.68 -1.60 3.12
C LEU A 308 10.36 -3.06 2.78
N TRP A 309 10.59 -4.01 3.71
CA TRP A 309 10.45 -5.44 3.41
C TRP A 309 9.08 -6.04 3.70
N HIS A 310 8.28 -5.45 4.59
CA HIS A 310 7.06 -6.12 5.06
C HIS A 310 6.07 -6.43 3.93
N LEU A 311 5.70 -5.44 3.10
CA LEU A 311 4.70 -5.62 2.05
C LEU A 311 5.18 -6.52 0.91
N PRO A 312 6.41 -6.36 0.35
CA PRO A 312 6.92 -7.30 -0.65
C PRO A 312 6.86 -8.75 -0.17
N VAL A 313 7.32 -9.02 1.05
CA VAL A 313 7.32 -10.40 1.58
C VAL A 313 5.91 -10.93 1.74
N ILE A 314 4.95 -10.13 2.23
CA ILE A 314 3.54 -10.52 2.34
C ILE A 314 2.96 -10.87 0.97
N VAL A 315 3.17 -10.02 -0.04
CA VAL A 315 2.64 -10.21 -1.40
C VAL A 315 3.25 -11.44 -2.07
N PHE A 316 4.58 -11.62 -2.02
CA PHE A 316 5.21 -12.81 -2.59
C PHE A 316 4.81 -14.09 -1.85
N ALA A 317 4.70 -14.04 -0.52
CA ALA A 317 4.26 -15.18 0.26
C ALA A 317 2.81 -15.57 -0.05
N GLY A 318 1.95 -14.62 -0.38
CA GLY A 318 0.57 -14.87 -0.80
C GLY A 318 0.49 -15.67 -2.11
N VAL A 319 1.50 -15.55 -2.99
CA VAL A 319 1.58 -16.32 -4.24
C VAL A 319 2.31 -17.65 -4.05
N LEU A 320 3.37 -17.68 -3.24
CA LEU A 320 4.29 -18.83 -3.17
C LEU A 320 3.90 -19.87 -2.09
N LEU A 321 3.12 -19.49 -1.08
CA LEU A 321 2.82 -20.34 0.06
C LEU A 321 1.32 -20.61 0.15
N PRO A 322 0.92 -21.88 0.35
CA PRO A 322 -0.49 -22.19 0.56
C PRO A 322 -0.99 -21.55 1.87
N PRO A 323 -2.28 -21.15 1.91
CA PRO A 323 -2.89 -20.66 3.13
C PRO A 323 -2.89 -21.74 4.21
N GLY A 324 -2.49 -21.39 5.44
CA GLY A 324 -2.42 -22.35 6.53
C GLY A 324 -1.76 -21.78 7.79
N PRO A 325 -1.75 -22.54 8.89
CA PRO A 325 -1.27 -22.06 10.20
C PRO A 325 0.24 -21.72 10.21
N ALA A 326 1.02 -22.28 9.28
CA ALA A 326 2.45 -22.01 9.15
C ALA A 326 2.75 -20.71 8.36
N TRP A 327 1.78 -20.17 7.60
CA TRP A 327 1.98 -19.02 6.72
C TRP A 327 2.48 -17.78 7.50
N MET A 328 1.74 -17.39 8.53
CA MET A 328 2.07 -16.18 9.32
C MET A 328 3.42 -16.27 10.05
N PRO A 329 3.79 -17.40 10.74
CA PRO A 329 5.12 -17.55 11.31
C PRO A 329 6.25 -17.46 10.28
N ILE A 330 6.10 -18.12 9.12
CA ILE A 330 7.11 -18.10 8.05
C ILE A 330 7.30 -16.68 7.53
N VAL A 331 6.22 -16.00 7.18
CA VAL A 331 6.25 -14.63 6.66
C VAL A 331 6.91 -13.67 7.68
N SER A 332 6.51 -13.76 8.95
CA SER A 332 7.09 -12.95 10.04
C SER A 332 8.60 -13.20 10.20
N LEU A 333 9.03 -14.46 10.10
CA LEU A 333 10.44 -14.83 10.17
C LEU A 333 11.22 -14.23 8.99
N VAL A 334 10.72 -14.38 7.76
CA VAL A 334 11.36 -13.85 6.54
C VAL A 334 11.47 -12.32 6.61
N ILE A 335 10.40 -11.63 6.99
CA ILE A 335 10.42 -10.16 7.19
C ILE A 335 11.51 -9.79 8.19
N THR A 336 11.57 -10.49 9.33
CA THR A 336 12.55 -10.19 10.39
C THR A 336 13.98 -10.41 9.90
N VAL A 337 14.26 -11.54 9.24
CA VAL A 337 15.60 -11.87 8.71
C VAL A 337 16.06 -10.84 7.69
N LEU A 338 15.22 -10.52 6.70
CA LEU A 338 15.54 -9.54 5.65
C LEU A 338 15.72 -8.14 6.23
N THR A 339 14.90 -7.74 7.20
CA THR A 339 15.02 -6.47 7.92
C THR A 339 16.36 -6.37 8.62
N VAL A 340 16.73 -7.37 9.43
CA VAL A 340 17.99 -7.36 10.20
C VAL A 340 19.20 -7.42 9.27
N ALA A 341 19.14 -8.26 8.23
CA ALA A 341 20.21 -8.38 7.24
C ALA A 341 20.45 -7.04 6.50
N THR A 342 19.37 -6.40 6.04
CA THR A 342 19.45 -5.08 5.35
C THR A 342 19.97 -3.99 6.30
N TYR A 343 19.47 -3.93 7.53
CA TYR A 343 19.91 -2.94 8.51
C TYR A 343 21.39 -3.08 8.84
N LEU A 344 21.84 -4.31 9.14
CA LEU A 344 23.22 -4.56 9.55
C LEU A 344 24.22 -4.57 8.37
N GLY A 345 23.79 -5.04 7.20
CA GLY A 345 24.65 -5.21 6.03
C GLY A 345 24.70 -3.98 5.11
N VAL A 346 23.61 -3.22 5.01
CA VAL A 346 23.49 -2.11 4.05
C VAL A 346 23.24 -0.76 4.73
N GLU A 347 22.14 -0.63 5.48
CA GLU A 347 21.70 0.66 6.04
C GLU A 347 22.77 1.24 7.01
N GLN A 348 23.15 0.47 8.02
CA GLN A 348 24.08 0.95 9.05
C GLN A 348 25.50 1.24 8.52
N PRO A 349 26.12 0.39 7.70
CA PRO A 349 27.43 0.65 7.13
C PRO A 349 27.47 1.90 6.24
N LEU A 350 26.49 2.04 5.33
CA LEU A 350 26.46 3.16 4.40
C LEU A 350 26.08 4.48 5.07
N HIS A 351 25.15 4.45 6.02
CA HIS A 351 24.84 5.62 6.84
C HIS A 351 26.06 6.18 7.57
N ARG A 352 26.97 5.32 8.04
CA ARG A 352 28.21 5.70 8.76
C ARG A 352 29.42 5.87 7.83
N SER A 353 29.24 5.73 6.53
CA SER A 353 30.34 5.86 5.58
C SER A 353 30.75 7.32 5.38
N PRO A 354 32.01 7.59 5.02
CA PRO A 354 32.46 8.92 4.60
C PRO A 354 32.03 9.27 3.17
N TRP A 355 31.27 8.39 2.48
CA TRP A 355 30.74 8.64 1.14
C TRP A 355 29.91 9.92 1.12
N LEU A 356 30.13 10.79 0.14
CA LEU A 356 29.53 12.12 0.02
C LEU A 356 29.89 13.09 1.18
N ALA A 357 30.86 12.74 2.07
CA ALA A 357 31.36 13.69 3.03
C ALA A 357 32.31 14.69 2.35
N ARG A 358 32.24 15.97 2.71
CA ARG A 358 33.23 16.97 2.24
C ARG A 358 34.62 16.56 2.71
N PRO A 359 35.66 16.56 1.83
CA PRO A 359 37.04 16.63 2.31
C PRO A 359 37.14 17.92 3.15
N ARG A 360 37.59 17.83 4.37
CA ARG A 360 38.02 19.03 5.11
C ARG A 360 39.19 19.62 4.32
N GLY A 361 38.99 20.86 3.83
CA GLY A 361 40.04 21.58 3.13
C GLY A 361 41.28 21.56 4.00
N SER A 362 42.39 21.13 3.40
CA SER A 362 43.75 21.30 3.92
C SER A 362 44.14 22.79 3.78
N GLY A 363 43.50 23.64 4.56
CA GLY A 363 43.70 25.08 4.54
C GLY A 363 43.86 25.63 5.93
N GLU A 364 44.74 25.02 6.68
CA GLU A 364 45.51 25.67 7.74
C GLU A 364 46.90 25.04 7.66
N THR A 365 47.75 25.69 6.87
CA THR A 365 49.19 25.54 7.00
C THR A 365 49.53 25.90 8.45
N GLY A 366 49.66 24.85 9.26
CA GLY A 366 50.29 25.00 10.58
C GLY A 366 51.66 25.56 10.37
N GLU A 367 51.86 26.77 10.83
CA GLU A 367 53.15 27.38 11.04
C GLU A 367 53.99 26.40 11.86
N GLU A 368 54.98 25.81 11.20
CA GLU A 368 55.91 24.87 11.76
C GLU A 368 56.83 25.67 12.73
N ILE A 369 56.54 25.60 14.02
CA ILE A 369 57.45 26.10 15.06
C ILE A 369 58.70 25.24 15.00
N PRO A 370 59.93 25.85 14.81
CA PRO A 370 61.18 25.11 14.69
C PRO A 370 61.46 24.35 15.99
N ARG A 371 61.74 23.06 15.90
CA ARG A 371 62.29 22.25 16.96
C ARG A 371 63.70 22.74 17.29
N PRO A 372 64.12 22.97 18.59
CA PRO A 372 65.49 23.09 18.95
C PRO A 372 66.17 21.73 18.83
N ALA A 373 67.37 21.76 18.17
CA ALA A 373 68.20 20.61 17.96
C ALA A 373 68.85 20.09 19.29
N ASP A 374 69.06 18.81 19.32
CA ASP A 374 69.91 17.93 20.08
C ASP A 374 70.80 18.53 21.11
N ALA A 375 70.67 18.06 22.37
CA ALA A 375 71.77 17.82 23.27
C ALA A 375 71.50 16.59 24.16
N GLY A 376 72.24 15.56 23.93
CA GLY A 376 72.21 14.33 24.71
C GLY A 376 72.73 14.45 26.13
N ALA A 377 72.33 13.53 26.98
CA ALA A 377 73.12 12.82 27.95
C ALA A 377 72.31 11.93 28.89
N GLU A 378 72.69 10.72 29.00
CA GLU A 378 72.24 9.69 29.95
C GLU A 378 72.32 10.13 31.40
N ALA A 379 71.44 9.60 32.26
CA ALA A 379 71.68 8.98 33.53
C ALA A 379 70.40 8.74 34.38
N PRO A 380 70.44 7.93 35.44
CA PRO A 380 69.68 6.72 35.58
C PRO A 380 68.50 6.83 36.58
N SER A 381 67.59 5.89 36.48
CA SER A 381 66.41 5.64 37.32
C SER A 381 66.80 5.48 38.83
N PRO A 382 65.96 5.94 39.76
CA PRO A 382 65.90 5.32 41.09
C PRO A 382 64.62 4.56 41.32
N ALA A 383 64.80 3.48 42.08
CA ALA A 383 63.88 2.42 42.37
C ALA A 383 62.66 2.83 43.21
N THR A 384 61.56 2.13 42.93
CA THR A 384 60.28 2.14 43.67
C THR A 384 60.39 1.24 44.91
N PRO A 385 59.81 1.60 46.08
CA PRO A 385 59.68 0.66 47.19
C PRO A 385 58.26 -0.01 47.14
N PRO A 386 58.11 -1.21 47.75
CA PRO A 386 56.96 -2.04 47.60
C PRO A 386 55.76 -1.72 48.55
N VAL A 387 54.56 -1.91 48.09
CA VAL A 387 53.32 -1.80 48.85
C VAL A 387 52.97 -3.17 49.49
N PRO A 388 52.60 -3.25 50.79
CA PRO A 388 52.23 -4.53 51.39
C PRO A 388 50.86 -4.93 51.14
N ALA A 389 50.65 -6.25 50.92
CA ALA A 389 49.39 -6.92 50.75
C ALA A 389 48.58 -6.97 52.07
N ALA A 390 47.32 -6.68 52.02
CA ALA A 390 46.35 -6.97 53.04
C ALA A 390 45.52 -8.20 52.69
N ARG A 391 45.48 -9.15 53.64
CA ARG A 391 44.72 -10.41 53.58
C ARG A 391 43.29 -10.23 54.08
N PRO A 392 42.40 -11.18 53.75
CA PRO A 392 40.96 -11.05 53.91
C PRO A 392 40.47 -11.45 55.34
N ALA A 393 39.43 -10.82 55.82
CA ALA A 393 38.75 -11.23 57.05
C ALA A 393 37.36 -11.83 56.79
N ALA A 394 37.12 -12.81 57.58
CA ALA A 394 36.13 -13.87 57.44
C ALA A 394 34.69 -13.49 57.77
N LEU A 395 33.83 -14.38 57.36
CA LEU A 395 32.42 -14.62 57.69
C LEU A 395 32.04 -14.45 59.17
N ALA A 396 30.85 -13.85 59.42
CA ALA A 396 30.04 -14.18 60.56
C ALA A 396 28.54 -14.12 60.23
N SER A 397 27.96 -15.27 60.15
CA SER A 397 26.71 -15.84 60.64
C SER A 397 25.46 -14.98 60.81
N ARG A 398 24.37 -15.50 60.18
CA ARG A 398 22.93 -15.28 60.40
C ARG A 398 22.52 -15.67 61.84
N PRO A 399 21.36 -15.17 62.32
CA PRO A 399 20.32 -16.14 62.68
C PRO A 399 18.95 -15.88 62.04
N ALA A 400 18.27 -17.01 61.97
CA ALA A 400 16.97 -17.24 61.35
C ALA A 400 15.80 -16.76 62.24
N GLY A 401 14.66 -16.53 61.62
CA GLY A 401 13.39 -16.33 62.33
C GLY A 401 12.28 -15.91 61.37
N TRP A 402 11.67 -16.91 60.72
CA TRP A 402 10.50 -16.72 59.89
C TRP A 402 9.32 -17.45 60.51
N VAL A 403 8.13 -16.79 60.68
CA VAL A 403 6.82 -17.45 60.75
C VAL A 403 5.77 -16.48 60.22
N PRO A 404 4.78 -16.96 59.37
CA PRO A 404 3.82 -16.14 58.70
C PRO A 404 2.44 -16.07 59.39
N GLY A 405 1.66 -15.05 59.03
CA GLY A 405 0.22 -15.08 59.07
C GLY A 405 -0.39 -14.19 60.16
N GLN A 406 -1.07 -13.10 59.74
CA GLN A 406 -2.46 -12.86 60.05
C GLN A 406 -3.00 -11.57 59.42
N ARG A 407 -4.15 -11.69 58.79
CA ARG A 407 -4.98 -10.60 58.30
C ARG A 407 -5.62 -9.86 59.46
N TYR A 408 -5.82 -8.55 59.37
CA TYR A 408 -7.01 -7.92 59.90
C TYR A 408 -7.30 -6.56 59.27
N TYR A 409 -8.54 -6.32 58.92
CA TYR A 409 -9.23 -5.07 58.51
C TYR A 409 -9.95 -4.49 59.74
N PRO A 410 -10.69 -3.34 59.61
CA PRO A 410 -10.30 -1.93 59.46
C PRO A 410 -10.87 -1.06 60.61
N GLY A 411 -10.59 0.21 60.58
CA GLY A 411 -11.53 1.14 61.21
C GLY A 411 -10.94 2.23 62.13
N SER A 412 -11.42 3.43 61.84
CA SER A 412 -11.57 4.61 62.68
C SER A 412 -10.53 5.72 62.62
N ARG A 413 -10.97 6.84 62.06
CA ARG A 413 -10.44 8.20 62.31
C ARG A 413 -10.55 8.57 63.82
N PRO A 414 -9.69 9.46 64.27
CA PRO A 414 -10.17 10.62 65.00
C PRO A 414 -9.53 11.96 64.59
N ARG A 415 -10.42 12.90 64.57
CA ARG A 415 -10.49 14.33 64.87
C ARG A 415 -9.27 15.17 65.18
N LEU A 416 -9.31 16.31 64.53
CA LEU A 416 -8.67 17.58 64.78
C LEU A 416 -8.57 17.99 66.21
N ALA A 417 -7.46 18.58 66.63
CA ALA A 417 -7.32 19.50 67.73
C ALA A 417 -6.48 20.70 67.33
N GLU A 418 -6.98 21.88 67.60
CA GLU A 418 -6.45 23.20 67.28
C GLU A 418 -5.51 23.66 68.43
N PRO A 419 -4.94 24.92 68.34
CA PRO A 419 -3.49 25.12 68.54
C PRO A 419 -3.18 25.81 69.87
N ASP A 420 -1.98 25.70 70.36
CA ASP A 420 -1.48 26.54 71.43
C ASP A 420 -0.08 27.14 71.07
N SER A 421 -0.10 28.45 71.14
CA SER A 421 0.89 29.47 71.51
C SER A 421 2.37 29.31 71.21
N LEU A 422 2.82 30.19 70.33
CA LEU A 422 4.20 30.55 70.03
C LEU A 422 4.86 31.32 71.22
N PRO A 423 6.15 31.11 71.50
CA PRO A 423 6.92 32.12 72.21
C PRO A 423 7.67 33.04 71.22
N VAL A 424 7.60 34.31 71.52
CA VAL A 424 8.32 35.41 70.89
C VAL A 424 9.84 35.23 71.08
N VAL A 425 10.58 35.23 69.97
CA VAL A 425 12.06 35.35 69.98
C VAL A 425 12.44 36.72 69.51
N GLU A 426 13.25 37.38 70.30
CA GLU A 426 13.86 38.72 70.15
C GLU A 426 14.68 38.86 68.87
N ALA A 427 14.54 40.02 68.23
CA ALA A 427 15.28 40.39 67.02
C ALA A 427 16.78 40.64 67.26
N VAL A 428 17.63 39.90 66.55
CA VAL A 428 19.10 40.16 66.44
C VAL A 428 19.31 41.10 65.26
N PRO A 429 20.18 42.14 65.37
CA PRO A 429 20.38 43.09 64.31
C PRO A 429 21.11 42.52 63.12
N VAL A 430 20.58 42.79 61.93
CA VAL A 430 21.15 42.44 60.63
C VAL A 430 22.36 43.31 60.34
N VAL A 431 23.49 42.65 60.17
CA VAL A 431 24.71 43.22 59.57
C VAL A 431 24.63 43.05 58.07
N PRO A 432 24.84 44.11 57.27
CA PRO A 432 24.78 43.94 55.79
C PRO A 432 25.94 43.07 55.30
N PRO A 433 25.73 42.16 54.36
CA PRO A 433 26.80 41.33 53.81
C PRO A 433 27.77 42.14 52.95
N GLU A 434 29.06 41.94 53.20
CA GLU A 434 30.13 42.41 52.35
C GLU A 434 29.99 41.87 50.92
N PRO A 435 30.42 42.63 49.91
CA PRO A 435 30.32 42.13 48.52
C PRO A 435 31.28 40.98 48.31
N VAL A 436 30.76 39.79 48.12
CA VAL A 436 31.52 38.58 47.77
C VAL A 436 32.10 38.79 46.36
N ARG A 437 33.40 38.94 46.27
CA ARG A 437 34.13 38.82 45.00
C ARG A 437 33.88 37.41 44.43
N PRO A 438 33.53 37.30 43.15
CA PRO A 438 33.44 36.00 42.54
C PRO A 438 34.82 35.30 42.61
N PRO A 439 34.86 33.99 42.95
CA PRO A 439 36.09 33.23 42.91
C PRO A 439 36.63 33.26 41.47
N SER A 440 37.87 33.63 41.29
CA SER A 440 38.64 33.44 40.08
C SER A 440 38.71 31.96 39.81
N ILE A 441 37.84 31.46 38.92
CA ILE A 441 37.98 30.11 38.39
C ILE A 441 39.22 30.14 37.50
N THR A 442 40.34 29.69 38.03
CA THR A 442 41.45 29.22 37.22
C THR A 442 40.83 28.08 36.38
N ALA A 443 40.61 28.35 35.09
CA ALA A 443 40.21 27.35 34.15
C ALA A 443 41.27 26.25 34.17
N GLU A 444 40.96 25.15 34.82
CA GLU A 444 41.67 23.89 34.61
C GLU A 444 41.62 23.62 33.09
N PRO A 445 42.74 23.38 32.40
CA PRO A 445 42.70 23.14 30.97
C PRO A 445 41.76 21.96 30.75
N ALA A 446 40.77 22.17 29.93
CA ALA A 446 39.88 21.11 29.48
C ALA A 446 40.72 19.92 29.03
N PRO A 447 40.40 18.67 29.44
CA PRO A 447 41.14 17.51 29.00
C PRO A 447 41.18 17.57 27.46
N ALA A 448 42.43 17.59 26.95
CA ALA A 448 42.68 17.60 25.51
C ALA A 448 41.82 16.58 24.85
N ASP A 449 41.00 17.05 23.91
CA ASP A 449 40.27 16.34 22.85
C ASP A 449 40.30 14.81 22.99
N ALA A 450 39.21 14.23 23.47
CA ALA A 450 38.85 12.90 23.01
C ALA A 450 38.83 13.00 21.47
N PRO A 451 39.68 12.29 20.74
CA PRO A 451 39.79 12.47 19.31
C PRO A 451 38.40 12.24 18.74
N GLN A 452 37.76 13.30 18.22
CA GLN A 452 36.66 13.15 17.29
C GLN A 452 37.24 12.30 16.16
N ARG A 453 37.02 10.98 16.22
CA ARG A 453 37.46 10.03 15.22
C ARG A 453 36.85 10.54 13.91
N THR A 454 37.65 11.31 13.16
CA THR A 454 37.37 11.61 11.77
C THR A 454 37.18 10.26 11.10
N ALA A 455 35.97 9.99 10.61
CA ALA A 455 35.68 8.76 9.92
C ALA A 455 36.53 8.75 8.65
N THR A 456 37.72 8.19 8.75
CA THR A 456 38.62 7.96 7.63
C THR A 456 38.08 6.73 6.87
N TRP A 457 38.26 6.71 5.57
CA TRP A 457 37.94 5.52 4.77
C TRP A 457 38.65 4.26 5.28
N ALA A 458 39.85 4.38 5.88
CA ALA A 458 40.58 3.27 6.47
C ALA A 458 39.83 2.67 7.67
N ALA A 459 39.46 3.51 8.63
CA ALA A 459 38.75 3.07 9.83
C ALA A 459 37.34 2.53 9.49
N TRP A 460 36.68 3.09 8.46
CA TRP A 460 35.42 2.59 7.98
C TRP A 460 35.57 1.22 7.30
N ARG A 461 36.56 1.05 6.40
CA ARG A 461 36.85 -0.23 5.75
C ARG A 461 37.17 -1.36 6.72
N GLU A 462 37.99 -1.06 7.72
CA GLU A 462 38.32 -2.04 8.78
C GLU A 462 37.06 -2.52 9.50
N ARG A 463 36.15 -1.61 9.80
CA ARG A 463 34.92 -1.92 10.56
C ARG A 463 33.78 -2.52 9.71
N PHE A 464 33.64 -2.10 8.47
CA PHE A 464 32.48 -2.42 7.61
C PHE A 464 32.86 -3.02 6.25
N GLY A 465 34.17 -3.13 5.90
CA GLY A 465 34.61 -3.50 4.56
C GLY A 465 34.07 -4.84 4.08
N ALA A 466 34.10 -5.87 4.92
CA ALA A 466 33.58 -7.19 4.58
C ALA A 466 32.05 -7.17 4.36
N ARG A 467 31.32 -6.44 5.21
CA ARG A 467 29.84 -6.30 5.09
C ARG A 467 29.47 -5.51 3.85
N MET A 468 30.24 -4.48 3.53
CA MET A 468 30.02 -3.67 2.34
C MET A 468 30.37 -4.44 1.05
N GLY A 469 31.43 -5.24 1.06
CA GLY A 469 31.76 -6.13 -0.05
C GLY A 469 30.63 -7.10 -0.35
N MET A 470 30.03 -7.67 0.69
CA MET A 470 28.87 -8.56 0.57
C MET A 470 27.62 -7.80 0.06
N ALA A 471 27.35 -6.60 0.60
CA ALA A 471 26.22 -5.77 0.16
C ALA A 471 26.38 -5.30 -1.29
N THR A 472 27.60 -4.92 -1.70
CA THR A 472 27.91 -4.55 -3.07
C THR A 472 27.75 -5.75 -4.01
N ALA A 473 28.24 -6.93 -3.63
CA ALA A 473 28.07 -8.16 -4.41
C ALA A 473 26.59 -8.50 -4.59
N VAL A 474 25.78 -8.44 -3.52
CA VAL A 474 24.33 -8.69 -3.58
C VAL A 474 23.63 -7.65 -4.48
N LEU A 475 23.98 -6.37 -4.38
CA LEU A 475 23.43 -5.31 -5.24
C LEU A 475 23.83 -5.51 -6.72
N THR A 476 25.09 -5.84 -6.98
CA THR A 476 25.58 -6.06 -8.36
C THR A 476 24.97 -7.31 -8.98
N ILE A 477 24.89 -8.40 -8.22
CA ILE A 477 24.25 -9.66 -8.66
C ILE A 477 22.74 -9.41 -8.84
N GLY A 478 22.09 -8.73 -7.89
CA GLY A 478 20.67 -8.38 -7.98
C GLY A 478 20.36 -7.51 -9.19
N THR A 479 21.14 -6.45 -9.44
CA THR A 479 21.00 -5.57 -10.61
C THR A 479 21.26 -6.34 -11.90
N GLY A 480 22.31 -7.16 -11.93
CA GLY A 480 22.63 -8.01 -13.09
C GLY A 480 21.53 -9.03 -13.37
N ALA A 481 21.00 -9.68 -12.33
CA ALA A 481 19.87 -10.61 -12.45
C ALA A 481 18.59 -9.89 -12.92
N THR A 482 18.32 -8.68 -12.42
CA THR A 482 17.18 -7.85 -12.87
C THR A 482 17.31 -7.51 -14.36
N VAL A 483 18.49 -7.03 -14.79
CA VAL A 483 18.75 -6.73 -16.20
C VAL A 483 18.61 -7.98 -17.05
N LEU A 484 19.14 -9.11 -16.60
CA LEU A 484 19.06 -10.39 -17.33
C LEU A 484 17.59 -10.89 -17.39
N ALA A 485 16.83 -10.79 -16.31
CA ALA A 485 15.43 -11.18 -16.26
C ALA A 485 14.57 -10.28 -17.17
N VAL A 486 14.80 -8.97 -17.16
CA VAL A 486 14.18 -8.02 -18.08
C VAL A 486 14.57 -8.35 -19.53
N PHE A 487 15.85 -8.58 -19.83
CA PHE A 487 16.29 -8.97 -21.17
C PHE A 487 15.71 -10.31 -21.62
N ALA A 488 15.60 -11.29 -20.73
CA ALA A 488 14.97 -12.59 -21.04
C ALA A 488 13.46 -12.43 -21.29
N ALA A 489 12.78 -11.56 -20.56
CA ALA A 489 11.37 -11.28 -20.73
C ALA A 489 11.06 -10.47 -22.01
N TYR A 490 11.95 -9.55 -22.42
CA TYR A 490 11.80 -8.74 -23.62
C TYR A 490 12.54 -9.29 -24.85
N GLY A 491 13.30 -10.38 -24.69
CA GLY A 491 14.06 -11.02 -25.76
C GLY A 491 13.19 -11.80 -26.73
N ALA A 492 12.85 -11.17 -27.81
CA ALA A 492 12.21 -11.51 -29.06
C ALA A 492 10.74 -11.01 -29.14
N PRO A 493 10.47 -9.94 -29.94
CA PRO A 493 9.12 -9.65 -30.35
C PRO A 493 8.68 -10.77 -31.30
N VAL A 494 7.74 -11.60 -30.86
CA VAL A 494 7.02 -12.49 -31.75
C VAL A 494 6.06 -11.61 -32.55
N LEU A 495 6.44 -11.26 -33.75
CA LEU A 495 5.55 -10.62 -34.72
C LEU A 495 4.47 -11.63 -35.09
N HIS A 496 3.30 -11.52 -34.48
CA HIS A 496 2.10 -12.18 -34.98
C HIS A 496 1.58 -11.37 -36.17
N LEU A 497 1.78 -11.87 -37.39
CA LEU A 497 1.04 -11.42 -38.56
C LEU A 497 -0.42 -11.93 -38.44
N PRO A 498 -1.44 -11.06 -38.54
CA PRO A 498 -2.82 -11.52 -38.56
C PRO A 498 -3.06 -12.42 -39.76
N GLY A 499 -3.22 -13.71 -39.49
CA GLY A 499 -3.70 -14.66 -40.48
C GLY A 499 -5.18 -14.46 -40.69
N THR A 500 -5.59 -14.05 -41.90
CA THR A 500 -6.97 -14.10 -42.33
C THR A 500 -7.37 -15.56 -42.52
N THR A 501 -7.91 -16.20 -41.51
CA THR A 501 -8.63 -17.48 -41.62
C THR A 501 -10.05 -17.19 -42.05
N THR A 502 -10.38 -17.50 -43.30
CA THR A 502 -11.77 -17.68 -43.75
C THR A 502 -12.37 -18.86 -43.01
N VAL A 503 -13.23 -18.61 -42.05
CA VAL A 503 -13.97 -19.65 -41.31
C VAL A 503 -15.02 -20.24 -42.25
N ALA A 504 -14.87 -21.52 -42.61
CA ALA A 504 -15.91 -22.27 -43.32
C ALA A 504 -17.06 -22.61 -42.36
N ALA A 505 -18.29 -22.68 -42.90
CA ALA A 505 -19.44 -23.12 -42.12
C ALA A 505 -19.20 -24.52 -41.53
N PRO A 506 -19.48 -24.75 -40.22
CA PRO A 506 -19.23 -26.03 -39.58
C PRO A 506 -20.10 -27.16 -40.14
N ASP A 507 -19.54 -28.36 -40.22
CA ASP A 507 -20.21 -29.58 -40.57
C ASP A 507 -21.31 -29.91 -39.53
N PRO A 508 -22.54 -30.28 -39.93
CA PRO A 508 -23.61 -30.66 -38.98
C PRO A 508 -23.19 -31.76 -37.97
N ALA A 509 -22.31 -32.68 -38.38
CA ALA A 509 -21.78 -33.71 -37.48
C ALA A 509 -20.88 -33.12 -36.39
N GLN A 510 -20.11 -32.06 -36.70
CA GLN A 510 -19.23 -31.37 -35.74
C GLN A 510 -20.07 -30.55 -34.75
N VAL A 511 -21.20 -30.00 -35.13
CA VAL A 511 -22.12 -29.28 -34.25
C VAL A 511 -22.72 -30.22 -33.19
N ALA A 512 -23.11 -31.43 -33.54
CA ALA A 512 -23.72 -32.40 -32.62
C ALA A 512 -22.74 -32.89 -31.52
N GLU A 513 -21.45 -32.88 -31.80
CA GLU A 513 -20.40 -33.35 -30.85
C GLU A 513 -19.72 -32.17 -30.12
N ALA A 514 -20.11 -30.92 -30.39
CA ALA A 514 -19.39 -29.75 -29.86
C ALA A 514 -19.43 -29.67 -28.32
N LEU A 515 -20.63 -29.83 -27.72
CA LEU A 515 -20.76 -29.79 -26.26
C LEU A 515 -20.06 -30.97 -25.54
N PRO A 516 -20.25 -32.25 -25.98
CA PRO A 516 -19.54 -33.39 -25.42
C PRO A 516 -18.00 -33.22 -25.51
N THR A 517 -17.49 -32.71 -26.63
CA THR A 517 -16.08 -32.45 -26.82
C THR A 517 -15.56 -31.38 -25.86
N LEU A 518 -16.30 -30.27 -25.72
CA LEU A 518 -15.96 -29.22 -24.80
C LEU A 518 -15.95 -29.72 -23.34
N GLN A 519 -16.95 -30.50 -22.95
CA GLN A 519 -17.06 -31.09 -21.63
C GLN A 519 -15.88 -32.04 -21.33
N ALA A 520 -15.44 -32.86 -22.29
CA ALA A 520 -14.26 -33.67 -22.13
C ALA A 520 -12.97 -32.83 -21.93
N GLN A 521 -12.85 -31.70 -22.62
CA GLN A 521 -11.71 -30.77 -22.45
C GLN A 521 -11.74 -30.08 -21.09
N LEU A 522 -12.90 -29.64 -20.61
CA LEU A 522 -13.07 -29.04 -19.28
C LEU A 522 -12.74 -30.06 -18.17
N ALA A 523 -13.21 -31.32 -18.30
CA ALA A 523 -12.88 -32.40 -17.37
C ALA A 523 -11.37 -32.67 -17.30
N ALA A 524 -10.71 -32.70 -18.45
CA ALA A 524 -9.27 -32.85 -18.52
C ALA A 524 -8.53 -31.66 -17.87
N ALA A 525 -9.02 -30.44 -18.04
CA ALA A 525 -8.43 -29.25 -17.46
C ALA A 525 -8.55 -29.21 -15.92
N VAL A 526 -9.66 -29.70 -15.35
CA VAL A 526 -9.86 -29.80 -13.89
C VAL A 526 -8.81 -30.71 -13.23
N THR A 527 -8.34 -31.72 -13.94
CA THR A 527 -7.36 -32.70 -13.41
C THR A 527 -5.94 -32.50 -13.92
N ALA A 528 -5.68 -31.39 -14.64
CA ALA A 528 -4.36 -31.12 -15.21
C ALA A 528 -3.34 -30.72 -14.14
N ASP A 529 -2.17 -31.37 -14.16
CA ASP A 529 -1.06 -31.03 -13.25
C ASP A 529 -0.14 -29.94 -13.80
N THR A 530 -0.12 -29.75 -15.14
CA THR A 530 0.73 -28.79 -15.84
C THR A 530 -0.05 -28.00 -16.86
N TRP A 531 0.34 -26.74 -17.06
CA TRP A 531 -0.25 -25.90 -18.10
C TRP A 531 0.06 -26.46 -19.49
N PRO A 532 -0.96 -26.64 -20.35
CA PRO A 532 -0.72 -26.93 -21.76
C PRO A 532 -0.19 -25.68 -22.50
N GLU A 533 0.22 -25.84 -23.74
CA GLU A 533 0.44 -24.69 -24.61
C GLU A 533 -0.91 -24.07 -24.97
N LEU A 534 -1.16 -22.85 -24.53
CA LEU A 534 -2.42 -22.14 -24.69
C LEU A 534 -2.34 -21.06 -25.77
N HIS A 535 -3.42 -20.90 -26.52
CA HIS A 535 -3.58 -19.93 -27.59
C HIS A 535 -4.90 -19.14 -27.44
N PRO A 536 -4.86 -17.83 -27.12
CA PRO A 536 -3.72 -17.02 -26.73
C PRO A 536 -3.06 -17.51 -25.43
N GLY A 537 -1.79 -17.13 -25.19
CA GLY A 537 -1.10 -17.48 -23.94
C GLY A 537 -1.70 -16.73 -22.73
N LEU A 538 -1.60 -17.29 -21.51
CA LEU A 538 -2.18 -16.68 -20.31
C LEU A 538 -1.64 -15.26 -20.02
N ASP A 539 -0.37 -15.01 -20.30
CA ASP A 539 0.21 -13.66 -20.18
C ASP A 539 -0.39 -12.64 -21.16
N GLU A 540 -0.96 -13.10 -22.27
CA GLU A 540 -1.68 -12.28 -23.23
C GLU A 540 -3.11 -12.05 -22.74
N VAL A 541 -3.77 -13.12 -22.34
CA VAL A 541 -5.15 -13.12 -21.83
C VAL A 541 -5.33 -12.21 -20.62
N ILE A 542 -4.39 -12.22 -19.67
CA ILE A 542 -4.44 -11.34 -18.49
C ILE A 542 -4.37 -9.85 -18.86
N ARG A 543 -3.86 -9.52 -20.05
CA ARG A 543 -3.84 -8.14 -20.59
C ARG A 543 -5.08 -7.82 -21.41
N GLU A 544 -5.88 -8.84 -21.76
CA GLU A 544 -7.14 -8.60 -22.45
C GLU A 544 -8.07 -7.79 -21.54
N SER A 545 -8.86 -6.96 -22.18
CA SER A 545 -9.85 -6.14 -21.52
C SER A 545 -11.14 -6.16 -22.32
N SER A 546 -12.16 -5.57 -21.78
CA SER A 546 -13.43 -5.40 -22.50
C SER A 546 -13.26 -4.69 -23.85
N SER A 547 -12.19 -3.88 -24.03
CA SER A 547 -11.91 -3.17 -25.28
C SER A 547 -11.47 -4.10 -26.43
N ASP A 548 -11.01 -5.32 -26.11
CA ASP A 548 -10.63 -6.31 -27.12
C ASP A 548 -11.84 -7.06 -27.69
N ASN A 549 -13.01 -6.91 -27.06
CA ASN A 549 -14.27 -7.43 -27.58
C ASN A 549 -14.81 -6.56 -28.72
N ARG A 550 -15.16 -7.18 -29.87
CA ARG A 550 -15.68 -6.50 -31.06
C ARG A 550 -16.94 -5.66 -30.78
N ALA A 551 -17.72 -6.01 -29.75
CA ALA A 551 -18.91 -5.31 -29.35
C ALA A 551 -18.71 -4.27 -28.23
N HIS A 552 -17.47 -3.98 -27.83
CA HIS A 552 -17.16 -3.09 -26.71
C HIS A 552 -17.93 -1.76 -26.76
N ASP A 553 -17.86 -1.04 -27.89
CA ASP A 553 -18.50 0.27 -28.05
C ASP A 553 -20.05 0.20 -27.99
N CYS A 554 -20.61 -0.99 -28.15
CA CYS A 554 -22.07 -1.25 -28.08
C CYS A 554 -22.56 -1.39 -26.63
N PHE A 555 -21.62 -1.45 -25.67
CA PHE A 555 -21.87 -1.62 -24.23
C PHE A 555 -21.31 -0.50 -23.36
N THR A 556 -20.56 0.44 -23.90
CA THR A 556 -20.01 1.56 -23.11
C THR A 556 -21.07 2.62 -22.82
N PRO A 557 -21.08 3.22 -21.60
CA PRO A 557 -22.05 4.26 -21.23
C PRO A 557 -22.01 5.48 -22.13
N ASP A 558 -20.81 5.90 -22.55
CA ASP A 558 -20.55 7.16 -23.23
C ASP A 558 -20.70 7.08 -24.76
N ALA A 559 -20.73 5.86 -25.34
CA ALA A 559 -20.87 5.68 -26.77
C ALA A 559 -22.34 5.74 -27.19
N ALA A 560 -22.63 6.53 -28.23
CA ALA A 560 -23.93 6.45 -28.89
C ALA A 560 -24.06 5.09 -29.59
N LEU A 561 -25.24 4.44 -29.44
CA LEU A 561 -25.50 3.18 -30.13
C LEU A 561 -25.57 3.40 -31.65
N ASP A 562 -24.70 2.71 -32.37
CA ASP A 562 -24.72 2.64 -33.83
C ASP A 562 -25.11 1.21 -34.26
N PRO A 563 -26.33 1.00 -34.75
CA PRO A 563 -26.79 -0.32 -35.18
C PRO A 563 -25.87 -0.99 -36.20
N ALA A 564 -25.23 -0.21 -37.07
CA ALA A 564 -24.36 -0.75 -38.12
C ALA A 564 -23.08 -1.34 -37.55
N ARG A 565 -22.55 -0.75 -36.45
CA ARG A 565 -21.35 -1.24 -35.74
C ARG A 565 -21.66 -2.42 -34.81
N CYS A 566 -22.89 -2.50 -34.31
CA CYS A 566 -23.30 -3.48 -33.33
C CYS A 566 -23.96 -4.71 -33.97
N THR A 567 -24.08 -4.77 -35.29
CA THR A 567 -24.73 -5.88 -36.05
C THR A 567 -23.67 -6.66 -36.82
N PHE A 568 -23.72 -7.98 -36.68
CA PHE A 568 -22.81 -8.96 -37.27
C PHE A 568 -23.60 -9.88 -38.24
N GLY A 569 -22.94 -10.49 -39.20
CA GLY A 569 -23.51 -11.34 -40.23
C GLY A 569 -23.98 -10.54 -41.48
N ASP A 570 -24.80 -11.16 -42.33
CA ASP A 570 -25.30 -10.52 -43.55
C ASP A 570 -26.40 -9.48 -43.22
N PRO A 571 -26.19 -8.19 -43.52
CA PRO A 571 -27.26 -7.19 -43.32
C PRO A 571 -28.59 -7.49 -43.99
N ALA A 572 -28.55 -8.28 -45.06
CA ALA A 572 -29.74 -8.70 -45.82
C ALA A 572 -30.39 -9.98 -45.25
N ALA A 573 -29.87 -10.57 -44.17
CA ALA A 573 -30.43 -11.77 -43.56
C ALA A 573 -31.89 -11.56 -43.18
N SER A 574 -32.70 -12.59 -43.43
CA SER A 574 -34.17 -12.54 -43.20
C SER A 574 -34.53 -12.68 -41.72
N ARG A 575 -33.62 -13.19 -40.89
CA ARG A 575 -33.86 -13.38 -39.46
C ARG A 575 -32.90 -12.51 -38.64
N HIS A 576 -33.46 -11.94 -37.58
CA HIS A 576 -32.70 -11.03 -36.70
C HIS A 576 -32.71 -11.48 -35.24
N VAL A 577 -31.56 -11.72 -34.65
CA VAL A 577 -31.40 -11.98 -33.22
C VAL A 577 -30.76 -10.78 -32.55
N TYR A 578 -31.33 -10.36 -31.42
CA TYR A 578 -30.73 -9.39 -30.53
C TYR A 578 -30.13 -10.08 -29.29
N LEU A 579 -28.92 -9.71 -28.92
CA LEU A 579 -28.31 -10.03 -27.61
C LEU A 579 -28.32 -8.74 -26.80
N VAL A 580 -29.02 -8.77 -25.66
CA VAL A 580 -29.20 -7.61 -24.80
C VAL A 580 -28.76 -7.91 -23.34
N GLY A 581 -28.32 -6.90 -22.58
CA GLY A 581 -27.98 -7.07 -21.18
C GLY A 581 -26.83 -6.20 -20.73
N ASP A 582 -26.19 -6.64 -19.66
CA ASP A 582 -24.98 -5.98 -19.11
C ASP A 582 -23.68 -6.56 -19.71
N SER A 583 -22.55 -6.46 -18.99
CA SER A 583 -21.28 -7.02 -19.45
C SER A 583 -21.32 -8.54 -19.68
N SER A 584 -22.26 -9.26 -19.04
CA SER A 584 -22.48 -10.70 -19.28
C SER A 584 -22.97 -10.96 -20.69
N ALA A 585 -23.85 -10.11 -21.21
CA ALA A 585 -24.25 -10.20 -22.61
C ALA A 585 -23.08 -9.91 -23.56
N MET A 586 -22.26 -8.91 -23.25
CA MET A 586 -21.06 -8.62 -24.03
C MET A 586 -20.10 -9.81 -24.10
N ALA A 587 -19.97 -10.59 -23.02
CA ALA A 587 -19.12 -11.78 -23.00
C ALA A 587 -19.51 -12.81 -24.09
N TYR A 588 -20.80 -12.88 -24.44
CA TYR A 588 -21.33 -13.74 -25.52
C TYR A 588 -21.42 -13.06 -26.89
N ALA A 589 -21.05 -11.79 -27.02
CA ALA A 589 -21.12 -11.11 -28.31
C ALA A 589 -20.28 -11.80 -29.42
N PRO A 590 -19.06 -12.31 -29.16
CA PRO A 590 -18.32 -13.08 -30.17
C PRO A 590 -18.99 -14.38 -30.53
N THR A 591 -19.71 -15.04 -29.60
CA THR A 591 -20.52 -16.25 -29.88
C THR A 591 -21.63 -15.94 -30.89
N LEU A 592 -22.38 -14.85 -30.68
CA LEU A 592 -23.47 -14.46 -31.55
C LEU A 592 -22.98 -13.95 -32.91
N ALA A 593 -21.85 -13.23 -32.92
CA ALA A 593 -21.20 -12.80 -34.15
C ALA A 593 -20.80 -14.01 -35.03
N ALA A 594 -20.11 -14.99 -34.41
CA ALA A 594 -19.71 -16.22 -35.11
C ALA A 594 -20.92 -17.03 -35.58
N LEU A 595 -22.00 -17.13 -34.79
CA LEU A 595 -23.22 -17.81 -35.17
C LEU A 595 -23.90 -17.14 -36.38
N ALA A 596 -23.98 -15.81 -36.41
CA ALA A 596 -24.54 -15.08 -37.54
C ALA A 596 -23.66 -15.20 -38.79
N GLU A 597 -22.35 -15.06 -38.68
CA GLU A 597 -21.40 -15.20 -39.80
C GLU A 597 -21.40 -16.62 -40.38
N GLN A 598 -21.56 -17.66 -39.55
CA GLN A 598 -21.59 -19.05 -39.94
C GLN A 598 -22.96 -19.50 -40.49
N SER A 599 -23.99 -18.67 -40.32
CA SER A 599 -25.38 -19.02 -40.74
C SER A 599 -25.61 -19.07 -42.26
N GLY A 600 -24.58 -18.75 -43.07
CA GLY A 600 -24.74 -18.67 -44.53
C GLY A 600 -25.70 -17.57 -45.01
N GLY A 601 -25.82 -16.48 -44.24
CA GLY A 601 -26.69 -15.34 -44.53
C GLY A 601 -28.14 -15.52 -44.05
N ALA A 602 -28.45 -16.59 -43.29
CA ALA A 602 -29.79 -16.80 -42.74
C ALA A 602 -30.08 -15.88 -41.54
N TRP A 603 -29.09 -15.56 -40.74
CA TRP A 603 -29.20 -14.74 -39.53
C TRP A 603 -28.28 -13.56 -39.56
N ARG A 604 -28.73 -12.45 -38.94
CA ARG A 604 -27.90 -11.36 -38.47
C ARG A 604 -28.09 -11.21 -36.97
N ALA A 605 -27.05 -10.79 -36.26
CA ALA A 605 -27.03 -10.64 -34.80
C ALA A 605 -26.68 -9.22 -34.42
N THR A 606 -27.51 -8.54 -33.64
CA THR A 606 -27.22 -7.24 -33.06
C THR A 606 -26.96 -7.40 -31.56
N THR A 607 -25.80 -6.97 -31.09
CA THR A 607 -25.38 -7.09 -29.68
C THR A 607 -25.29 -5.71 -29.05
N VAL A 608 -26.18 -5.42 -28.10
CA VAL A 608 -26.32 -4.07 -27.49
C VAL A 608 -26.70 -4.14 -26.03
N GLY A 609 -26.12 -3.26 -25.26
CA GLY A 609 -26.35 -3.22 -23.81
C GLY A 609 -25.61 -2.10 -23.12
N MET A 610 -25.27 -2.30 -21.86
CA MET A 610 -24.40 -1.39 -21.10
C MET A 610 -23.75 -2.08 -19.91
N TYR A 611 -22.46 -1.91 -19.74
CA TYR A 611 -21.72 -2.40 -18.55
C TYR A 611 -22.42 -2.01 -17.26
N GLY A 612 -22.54 -2.95 -16.32
CA GLY A 612 -23.11 -2.70 -14.99
C GLY A 612 -24.58 -2.30 -14.96
N CYS A 613 -25.26 -2.27 -16.12
CA CYS A 613 -26.67 -1.96 -16.24
C CYS A 613 -27.48 -3.21 -16.53
N ARG A 614 -28.08 -3.83 -15.52
CA ARG A 614 -28.98 -4.99 -15.73
C ARG A 614 -30.26 -4.59 -16.45
N PHE A 615 -30.61 -5.39 -17.41
CA PHE A 615 -31.87 -5.21 -18.17
C PHE A 615 -33.05 -5.81 -17.40
N THR A 616 -33.50 -5.05 -16.40
CA THR A 616 -34.62 -5.33 -15.48
C THR A 616 -35.61 -4.18 -15.51
N ASP A 617 -36.88 -4.40 -15.20
CA ASP A 617 -37.90 -3.34 -15.05
C ASP A 617 -37.66 -2.52 -13.77
N VAL A 618 -37.08 -3.16 -12.75
CA VAL A 618 -36.62 -2.49 -11.54
C VAL A 618 -35.25 -1.88 -11.77
N ALA A 619 -35.08 -0.62 -11.34
CA ALA A 619 -33.76 0.02 -11.34
C ALA A 619 -32.88 -0.56 -10.23
N VAL A 620 -31.82 -1.27 -10.60
CA VAL A 620 -30.84 -1.85 -9.65
C VAL A 620 -29.80 -0.81 -9.29
N GLU A 621 -29.45 -0.73 -8.01
CA GLU A 621 -28.41 0.17 -7.49
C GLU A 621 -27.05 -0.17 -8.13
N SER A 622 -26.35 0.85 -8.64
CA SER A 622 -25.00 0.73 -9.18
C SER A 622 -24.01 1.54 -8.34
N ARG A 623 -22.82 0.98 -8.13
CA ARG A 623 -21.72 1.71 -7.47
C ARG A 623 -21.10 2.77 -8.38
N ASP A 624 -21.26 2.63 -9.70
CA ASP A 624 -20.78 3.60 -10.67
C ASP A 624 -21.85 4.65 -10.94
N PRO A 625 -21.63 5.94 -10.58
CA PRO A 625 -22.59 7.01 -10.81
C PRO A 625 -22.91 7.27 -12.28
N ALA A 626 -21.95 7.06 -13.20
CA ALA A 626 -22.17 7.22 -14.65
C ALA A 626 -23.12 6.15 -15.18
N VAL A 627 -22.91 4.90 -14.74
CA VAL A 627 -23.82 3.78 -15.05
C VAL A 627 -25.20 4.03 -14.47
N ALA A 628 -25.31 4.44 -13.21
CA ALA A 628 -26.59 4.73 -12.56
C ALA A 628 -27.38 5.81 -13.32
N ALA A 629 -26.71 6.86 -13.81
CA ALA A 629 -27.34 7.94 -14.57
C ALA A 629 -27.78 7.53 -15.98
N ALA A 630 -27.00 6.67 -16.66
CA ALA A 630 -27.21 6.32 -18.06
C ALA A 630 -28.10 5.07 -18.29
N CYS A 631 -28.22 4.17 -17.30
CA CYS A 631 -28.82 2.86 -17.43
C CYS A 631 -30.27 2.91 -17.94
N GLY A 632 -31.12 3.79 -17.38
CA GLY A 632 -32.50 3.94 -17.79
C GLY A 632 -32.65 4.38 -19.26
N SER A 633 -31.87 5.39 -19.66
CA SER A 633 -31.89 5.89 -21.05
C SER A 633 -31.39 4.84 -22.05
N ARG A 634 -30.40 4.03 -21.68
CA ARG A 634 -29.85 2.95 -22.49
C ARG A 634 -30.87 1.86 -22.76
N LYS A 635 -31.63 1.42 -21.75
CA LYS A 635 -32.72 0.46 -21.92
C LYS A 635 -33.78 0.96 -22.92
N GLU A 636 -34.14 2.24 -22.85
CA GLU A 636 -35.08 2.87 -23.78
C GLU A 636 -34.54 2.97 -25.22
N GLN A 637 -33.24 3.29 -25.38
CA GLN A 637 -32.56 3.29 -26.69
C GLN A 637 -32.60 1.90 -27.33
N VAL A 638 -32.27 0.85 -26.57
CA VAL A 638 -32.30 -0.55 -27.07
C VAL A 638 -33.71 -0.96 -27.41
N ARG A 639 -34.72 -0.63 -26.57
CA ARG A 639 -36.10 -0.89 -26.86
C ARG A 639 -36.57 -0.21 -28.15
N ALA A 640 -36.20 1.05 -28.34
CA ALA A 640 -36.51 1.81 -29.55
C ALA A 640 -35.84 1.23 -30.79
N MET A 641 -34.59 0.75 -30.66
CA MET A 641 -33.86 0.08 -31.74
C MET A 641 -34.56 -1.20 -32.19
N ILE A 642 -34.97 -2.07 -31.26
CA ILE A 642 -35.69 -3.32 -31.54
C ILE A 642 -37.07 -3.02 -32.12
N ALA A 643 -37.77 -1.97 -31.70
CA ALA A 643 -39.06 -1.56 -32.25
C ALA A 643 -38.93 -1.03 -33.69
N ALA A 644 -37.82 -0.41 -34.05
CA ALA A 644 -37.54 0.08 -35.40
C ALA A 644 -37.11 -1.03 -36.36
N ASP A 645 -36.45 -2.07 -35.88
CA ASP A 645 -36.00 -3.24 -36.65
C ASP A 645 -36.31 -4.51 -35.84
N PRO A 646 -37.52 -5.09 -36.01
CA PRO A 646 -38.05 -6.11 -35.12
C PRO A 646 -37.22 -7.39 -35.04
N ALA A 647 -37.13 -7.94 -33.84
CA ALA A 647 -36.43 -9.17 -33.55
C ALA A 647 -37.25 -10.42 -33.89
N ASP A 648 -36.64 -11.43 -34.51
CA ASP A 648 -37.18 -12.81 -34.54
C ASP A 648 -36.87 -13.55 -33.24
N LEU A 649 -35.81 -13.17 -32.56
CA LEU A 649 -35.31 -13.74 -31.30
C LEU A 649 -34.61 -12.68 -30.47
N VAL A 650 -34.94 -12.61 -29.20
CA VAL A 650 -34.18 -11.80 -28.22
C VAL A 650 -33.52 -12.73 -27.21
N ILE A 651 -32.19 -12.63 -27.08
CA ILE A 651 -31.41 -13.30 -26.06
C ILE A 651 -31.01 -12.24 -25.04
N VAL A 652 -31.31 -12.50 -23.78
CA VAL A 652 -30.89 -11.60 -22.67
C VAL A 652 -29.92 -12.34 -21.77
N SER A 653 -28.83 -11.64 -21.38
CA SER A 653 -27.89 -12.12 -20.37
C SER A 653 -27.52 -10.98 -19.40
N ASN A 654 -27.79 -11.20 -18.14
CA ASN A 654 -27.48 -10.28 -17.04
C ASN A 654 -26.61 -11.00 -16.01
N ALA A 655 -25.78 -10.26 -15.29
CA ALA A 655 -24.96 -10.78 -14.20
C ALA A 655 -25.80 -11.44 -13.10
N PHE A 656 -25.43 -12.65 -12.69
CA PHE A 656 -26.03 -13.42 -11.60
C PHE A 656 -25.48 -13.00 -10.26
N THR A 657 -25.85 -11.84 -9.78
CA THR A 657 -25.54 -11.31 -8.45
C THR A 657 -26.79 -10.75 -7.81
N LEU A 658 -26.97 -10.94 -6.51
CA LEU A 658 -28.05 -10.29 -5.77
C LEU A 658 -27.75 -8.79 -5.61
N GLY A 659 -28.77 -8.00 -5.26
CA GLY A 659 -28.61 -6.56 -5.16
C GLY A 659 -29.74 -5.86 -4.43
N ARG A 660 -29.78 -4.54 -4.56
CA ARG A 660 -30.85 -3.68 -4.07
C ARG A 660 -31.38 -2.81 -5.20
N SER A 661 -32.63 -2.43 -5.10
CA SER A 661 -33.16 -1.40 -5.98
C SER A 661 -32.72 0.00 -5.53
N VAL A 662 -32.76 0.98 -6.40
CA VAL A 662 -32.51 2.40 -6.04
C VAL A 662 -33.47 2.92 -4.97
N ASP A 663 -34.66 2.28 -4.80
CA ASP A 663 -35.62 2.59 -3.77
C ASP A 663 -35.37 1.84 -2.45
N GLY A 664 -34.30 1.03 -2.39
CA GLY A 664 -33.86 0.33 -1.18
C GLY A 664 -34.48 -1.05 -0.96
N GLU A 665 -35.28 -1.59 -1.91
CA GLU A 665 -35.78 -2.98 -1.88
C GLU A 665 -34.61 -3.97 -2.02
N THR A 666 -34.59 -5.03 -1.21
CA THR A 666 -33.65 -6.15 -1.43
C THR A 666 -34.17 -7.03 -2.55
N LEU A 667 -33.39 -7.23 -3.60
CA LEU A 667 -33.75 -8.01 -4.77
C LEU A 667 -33.15 -9.41 -4.64
N ASP A 668 -34.02 -10.40 -4.45
CA ASP A 668 -33.66 -11.81 -4.49
C ASP A 668 -33.64 -12.34 -5.94
N ALA A 669 -33.24 -13.60 -6.10
CA ALA A 669 -33.11 -14.24 -7.41
C ALA A 669 -34.44 -14.27 -8.19
N ALA A 670 -35.56 -14.60 -7.53
CA ALA A 670 -36.84 -14.66 -8.16
C ALA A 670 -37.32 -13.29 -8.66
N ARG A 671 -37.10 -12.24 -7.82
CA ARG A 671 -37.46 -10.86 -8.19
C ARG A 671 -36.62 -10.34 -9.35
N LEU A 672 -35.32 -10.67 -9.39
CA LEU A 672 -34.45 -10.30 -10.51
C LEU A 672 -34.83 -11.03 -11.81
N ALA A 673 -35.10 -12.32 -11.75
CA ALA A 673 -35.56 -13.10 -12.92
C ALA A 673 -36.84 -12.54 -13.47
N SER A 674 -37.88 -12.38 -12.63
CA SER A 674 -39.21 -11.85 -13.07
C SER A 674 -39.10 -10.43 -13.62
N SER A 675 -38.25 -9.58 -13.01
CA SER A 675 -37.98 -8.21 -13.48
C SER A 675 -37.32 -8.19 -14.87
N THR A 676 -36.45 -9.14 -15.16
CA THR A 676 -35.80 -9.24 -16.48
C THR A 676 -36.81 -9.62 -17.56
N PHE A 677 -37.61 -10.66 -17.33
CA PHE A 677 -38.62 -11.08 -18.28
C PHE A 677 -39.74 -10.04 -18.44
N ALA A 678 -40.11 -9.31 -17.39
CA ALA A 678 -41.08 -8.22 -17.47
C ALA A 678 -40.63 -7.10 -18.42
N LEU A 679 -39.31 -6.77 -18.40
CA LEU A 679 -38.74 -5.74 -19.28
C LEU A 679 -38.56 -6.27 -20.71
N VAL A 680 -37.88 -7.41 -20.88
CA VAL A 680 -37.33 -7.86 -22.18
C VAL A 680 -38.34 -8.76 -22.93
N GLY A 681 -39.18 -9.51 -22.22
CA GLY A 681 -40.13 -10.44 -22.81
C GLY A 681 -41.04 -9.83 -23.91
N PRO A 682 -41.55 -8.59 -23.76
CA PRO A 682 -42.36 -7.92 -24.79
C PRO A 682 -41.58 -7.47 -26.05
N TRP A 683 -40.24 -7.60 -26.07
CA TRP A 683 -39.40 -7.13 -27.19
C TRP A 683 -39.28 -8.13 -28.34
N ALA A 684 -39.72 -9.37 -28.13
CA ALA A 684 -39.77 -10.41 -29.13
C ALA A 684 -41.20 -10.99 -29.28
N PRO A 685 -41.50 -11.76 -30.34
CA PRO A 685 -42.72 -12.52 -30.42
C PRO A 685 -42.85 -13.49 -29.21
N PRO A 686 -44.07 -13.83 -28.78
CA PRO A 686 -44.30 -14.77 -27.68
C PRO A 686 -43.53 -16.08 -27.83
N GLY A 687 -42.82 -16.49 -26.77
CA GLY A 687 -41.95 -17.66 -26.74
C GLY A 687 -40.66 -17.52 -27.52
N ARG A 688 -40.28 -16.29 -27.91
CA ARG A 688 -39.04 -15.99 -28.63
C ARG A 688 -38.06 -15.16 -27.83
N THR A 689 -38.18 -15.17 -26.51
CA THR A 689 -37.18 -14.62 -25.60
C THR A 689 -36.41 -15.76 -24.97
N VAL A 690 -35.07 -15.66 -24.97
CA VAL A 690 -34.14 -16.62 -24.34
C VAL A 690 -33.36 -15.93 -23.26
N PHE A 691 -33.41 -16.46 -22.08
CA PHE A 691 -32.48 -16.06 -21.04
C PHE A 691 -31.24 -16.95 -21.13
N LEU A 692 -30.09 -16.36 -21.47
CA LEU A 692 -28.80 -17.05 -21.50
C LEU A 692 -28.08 -16.75 -20.18
N ALA A 693 -27.90 -17.74 -19.33
CA ALA A 693 -27.19 -17.59 -18.08
C ALA A 693 -25.75 -17.03 -18.31
N PRO A 694 -25.29 -16.10 -17.49
CA PRO A 694 -23.89 -15.66 -17.56
C PRO A 694 -22.95 -16.83 -17.22
N PRO A 695 -21.70 -16.82 -17.67
CA PRO A 695 -20.74 -17.81 -17.22
C PRO A 695 -20.62 -17.78 -15.69
N PRO A 696 -20.56 -18.91 -14.96
CA PRO A 696 -20.19 -18.92 -13.56
C PRO A 696 -18.84 -18.26 -13.36
N HIS A 697 -18.60 -17.67 -12.18
CA HIS A 697 -17.34 -17.05 -11.87
C HIS A 697 -16.18 -18.06 -11.98
N GLY A 698 -15.10 -17.66 -12.61
CA GLY A 698 -13.84 -18.38 -12.65
C GLY A 698 -12.89 -17.90 -11.58
N ALA A 699 -11.71 -18.51 -11.52
CA ALA A 699 -10.62 -17.96 -10.73
C ALA A 699 -10.02 -16.73 -11.43
N ASP A 700 -9.61 -15.75 -10.63
CA ASP A 700 -8.89 -14.58 -11.10
C ASP A 700 -7.50 -14.99 -11.57
N LEU A 701 -7.25 -14.93 -12.88
CA LEU A 701 -6.00 -15.35 -13.51
C LEU A 701 -4.81 -14.49 -13.04
N ASP A 702 -5.03 -13.22 -12.79
CA ASP A 702 -3.99 -12.31 -12.30
C ASP A 702 -3.47 -12.73 -10.92
N ARG A 703 -4.30 -13.43 -10.15
CA ARG A 703 -3.97 -13.93 -8.81
C ARG A 703 -3.47 -15.37 -8.80
N CYS A 704 -4.10 -16.25 -9.54
CA CYS A 704 -3.88 -17.68 -9.45
C CYS A 704 -2.78 -18.17 -10.38
N TYR A 705 -2.56 -17.50 -11.52
CA TYR A 705 -1.54 -17.86 -12.48
C TYR A 705 -0.19 -17.22 -12.15
N SER A 706 0.82 -18.06 -12.10
CA SER A 706 2.23 -17.66 -12.14
C SER A 706 3.03 -18.74 -12.86
N PRO A 707 4.25 -18.44 -13.35
CA PRO A 707 5.12 -19.44 -13.96
C PRO A 707 5.46 -20.62 -13.02
N THR A 708 5.20 -20.48 -11.73
CA THR A 708 5.51 -21.49 -10.69
C THR A 708 4.29 -22.20 -10.15
N THR A 709 3.06 -21.84 -10.57
CA THR A 709 1.81 -22.49 -10.15
C THR A 709 1.26 -23.41 -11.22
N GLY A 710 0.65 -24.54 -10.81
CA GLY A 710 -0.08 -25.43 -11.72
C GLY A 710 -1.52 -24.98 -11.96
N PRO A 711 -2.22 -25.59 -12.96
CA PRO A 711 -3.61 -25.27 -13.30
C PRO A 711 -4.59 -25.40 -12.14
N SER A 712 -4.32 -26.31 -11.20
CA SER A 712 -5.16 -26.54 -10.02
C SER A 712 -5.29 -25.31 -9.11
N ALA A 713 -4.34 -24.37 -9.16
CA ALA A 713 -4.43 -23.08 -8.45
C ALA A 713 -5.53 -22.16 -9.03
N CYS A 714 -5.90 -22.36 -10.30
CA CYS A 714 -6.89 -21.56 -11.03
C CYS A 714 -8.22 -22.29 -11.27
N LEU A 715 -8.61 -23.16 -10.34
CA LEU A 715 -9.93 -23.78 -10.31
C LEU A 715 -10.86 -22.95 -9.41
N ALA A 716 -12.09 -22.67 -9.87
CA ALA A 716 -13.14 -22.04 -9.08
C ALA A 716 -14.33 -22.98 -8.91
N ALA A 717 -14.95 -22.98 -7.74
CA ALA A 717 -16.23 -23.64 -7.52
C ALA A 717 -17.37 -22.68 -7.88
N VAL A 718 -18.45 -23.22 -8.44
CA VAL A 718 -19.66 -22.44 -8.70
C VAL A 718 -20.30 -21.99 -7.39
N ASP A 719 -20.61 -20.72 -7.25
CA ASP A 719 -21.16 -20.16 -6.02
C ASP A 719 -22.67 -20.40 -5.88
N ASP A 720 -23.16 -20.37 -4.64
CA ASP A 720 -24.57 -20.61 -4.32
C ASP A 720 -25.51 -19.53 -4.92
N VAL A 721 -25.05 -18.30 -5.12
CA VAL A 721 -25.86 -17.22 -5.69
C VAL A 721 -26.10 -17.50 -7.17
N TRP A 722 -25.07 -17.92 -7.90
CA TRP A 722 -25.21 -18.32 -9.29
C TRP A 722 -26.24 -19.45 -9.45
N MET A 723 -26.16 -20.48 -8.62
CA MET A 723 -27.10 -21.62 -8.63
C MET A 723 -28.54 -21.18 -8.32
N GLN A 724 -28.73 -20.26 -7.38
CA GLN A 724 -30.04 -19.71 -7.04
C GLN A 724 -30.63 -18.87 -8.18
N MET A 725 -29.79 -18.04 -8.80
CA MET A 725 -30.22 -17.21 -9.94
C MET A 725 -30.59 -18.06 -11.14
N GLU A 726 -29.83 -19.10 -11.44
CA GLU A 726 -30.13 -20.04 -12.54
C GLU A 726 -31.47 -20.73 -12.32
N ALA A 727 -31.70 -21.33 -11.15
CA ALA A 727 -32.97 -22.01 -10.83
C ALA A 727 -34.15 -21.03 -10.89
N ALA A 728 -34.01 -19.78 -10.44
CA ALA A 728 -35.06 -18.77 -10.52
C ALA A 728 -35.36 -18.37 -11.99
N THR A 729 -34.33 -18.28 -12.82
CA THR A 729 -34.41 -17.94 -14.23
C THR A 729 -35.10 -19.04 -15.04
N GLU A 730 -34.75 -20.31 -14.81
CA GLU A 730 -35.42 -21.45 -15.41
C GLU A 730 -36.91 -21.50 -15.04
N ALA A 731 -37.25 -21.29 -13.76
CA ALA A 731 -38.61 -21.26 -13.28
C ALA A 731 -39.44 -20.15 -13.93
N GLU A 732 -38.90 -18.94 -14.05
CA GLU A 732 -39.58 -17.80 -14.66
C GLU A 732 -39.73 -17.98 -16.18
N ALA A 733 -38.70 -18.51 -16.86
CA ALA A 733 -38.79 -18.85 -18.28
C ALA A 733 -39.91 -19.85 -18.54
N ALA A 734 -40.00 -20.91 -17.74
CA ALA A 734 -41.07 -21.89 -17.83
C ALA A 734 -42.46 -21.28 -17.57
N ALA A 735 -42.59 -20.42 -16.56
CA ALA A 735 -43.84 -19.75 -16.19
C ALA A 735 -44.35 -18.80 -17.28
N THR A 736 -43.45 -18.15 -18.01
CA THR A 736 -43.74 -17.17 -19.07
C THR A 736 -43.80 -17.77 -20.47
N GLY A 737 -43.55 -19.09 -20.62
CA GLY A 737 -43.52 -19.79 -21.94
C GLY A 737 -42.31 -19.36 -22.79
N ASN A 738 -41.28 -18.83 -22.18
CA ASN A 738 -40.00 -18.50 -22.82
C ASN A 738 -38.94 -19.58 -22.54
N ALA A 739 -37.71 -19.39 -22.99
CA ALA A 739 -36.64 -20.36 -22.82
C ALA A 739 -35.51 -19.82 -21.92
N ALA A 740 -34.88 -20.73 -21.18
CA ALA A 740 -33.59 -20.48 -20.48
C ALA A 740 -32.51 -21.43 -21.04
N VAL A 741 -31.31 -20.94 -21.15
CA VAL A 741 -30.13 -21.72 -21.55
C VAL A 741 -29.11 -21.65 -20.39
N ASN A 742 -28.87 -22.79 -19.80
CA ASN A 742 -27.89 -22.94 -18.72
C ASN A 742 -26.48 -22.94 -19.28
N ALA A 743 -25.66 -21.99 -18.84
CA ALA A 743 -24.28 -21.86 -19.30
C ALA A 743 -23.23 -22.60 -18.44
N LEU A 744 -23.65 -23.28 -17.37
CA LEU A 744 -22.73 -24.06 -16.54
C LEU A 744 -21.88 -25.04 -17.38
N PRO A 745 -22.51 -25.86 -18.28
CA PRO A 745 -21.77 -26.81 -19.10
C PRO A 745 -20.88 -26.18 -20.16
N PHE A 746 -20.99 -24.88 -20.39
CA PHE A 746 -20.18 -24.20 -21.41
C PHE A 746 -18.77 -23.87 -20.86
N THR A 747 -18.62 -23.72 -19.55
CA THR A 747 -17.39 -23.20 -18.95
C THR A 747 -16.89 -23.97 -17.74
N CYS A 748 -17.68 -24.93 -17.25
CA CYS A 748 -17.37 -25.71 -16.05
C CYS A 748 -17.62 -27.20 -16.27
N TRP A 749 -16.87 -28.05 -15.61
CA TRP A 749 -17.09 -29.48 -15.48
C TRP A 749 -17.71 -29.75 -14.11
N GLU A 750 -18.90 -30.31 -14.10
CA GLU A 750 -19.74 -30.43 -12.90
C GLU A 750 -19.89 -29.01 -12.24
N ASN A 751 -19.38 -28.81 -11.02
CA ASN A 751 -19.42 -27.53 -10.34
C ASN A 751 -18.04 -26.87 -10.21
N VAL A 752 -17.07 -27.25 -11.06
CA VAL A 752 -15.72 -26.72 -11.06
C VAL A 752 -15.40 -26.07 -12.39
N CYS A 753 -14.96 -24.83 -12.35
CA CYS A 753 -14.66 -24.03 -13.53
C CYS A 753 -13.15 -23.88 -13.68
N PRO A 754 -12.53 -24.52 -14.67
CA PRO A 754 -11.10 -24.41 -14.96
C PRO A 754 -10.79 -23.13 -15.74
N ALA A 755 -9.51 -22.76 -15.79
CA ALA A 755 -9.01 -21.59 -16.51
C ALA A 755 -8.96 -21.79 -18.03
N PHE A 756 -8.96 -23.02 -18.51
CA PHE A 756 -8.83 -23.35 -19.96
C PHE A 756 -9.65 -24.58 -20.34
N ALA A 757 -9.89 -24.74 -21.64
CA ALA A 757 -10.48 -25.94 -22.23
C ALA A 757 -9.70 -26.30 -23.51
N GLY A 758 -9.04 -27.46 -23.49
CA GLY A 758 -8.12 -27.83 -24.56
C GLY A 758 -6.88 -26.92 -24.57
N ASP A 759 -6.71 -26.16 -25.64
CA ASP A 759 -5.64 -25.20 -25.85
C ASP A 759 -6.08 -23.73 -25.69
N THR A 760 -7.31 -23.49 -25.25
CA THR A 760 -7.91 -22.14 -25.25
C THR A 760 -8.26 -21.70 -23.81
N PRO A 761 -7.77 -20.54 -23.35
CA PRO A 761 -8.19 -19.94 -22.09
C PRO A 761 -9.67 -19.58 -22.09
N VAL A 762 -10.38 -19.90 -21.00
CA VAL A 762 -11.84 -19.70 -20.91
C VAL A 762 -12.19 -18.23 -20.65
N ARG A 763 -11.47 -17.59 -19.72
CA ARG A 763 -11.78 -16.23 -19.27
C ARG A 763 -10.52 -15.36 -19.22
N TYR A 764 -10.70 -14.04 -19.31
CA TYR A 764 -9.61 -13.08 -19.08
C TYR A 764 -9.67 -12.45 -17.67
N ASP A 765 -10.83 -12.51 -17.01
CA ASP A 765 -11.03 -12.14 -15.60
C ASP A 765 -11.96 -13.16 -14.91
N GLU A 766 -12.44 -12.87 -13.70
CA GLU A 766 -13.35 -13.76 -12.96
C GLU A 766 -14.68 -14.01 -13.68
N THR A 767 -15.14 -13.10 -14.54
CA THR A 767 -16.51 -13.08 -15.09
C THR A 767 -16.59 -13.15 -16.60
N HIS A 768 -15.61 -12.63 -17.32
CA HIS A 768 -15.71 -12.42 -18.75
C HIS A 768 -14.93 -13.46 -19.55
N LEU A 769 -15.56 -14.00 -20.58
CA LEU A 769 -14.94 -14.95 -21.50
C LEU A 769 -13.91 -14.27 -22.39
N THR A 770 -12.83 -15.00 -22.74
CA THR A 770 -11.97 -14.55 -23.84
C THR A 770 -12.75 -14.56 -25.15
N PRO A 771 -12.50 -13.61 -26.08
CA PRO A 771 -13.14 -13.63 -27.39
C PRO A 771 -12.94 -14.95 -28.13
N ALA A 772 -11.73 -15.53 -28.06
CA ALA A 772 -11.38 -16.80 -28.70
C ALA A 772 -12.22 -17.95 -28.14
N PHE A 773 -12.44 -18.02 -26.83
CA PHE A 773 -13.27 -19.05 -26.24
C PHE A 773 -14.75 -18.83 -26.53
N ALA A 774 -15.24 -17.59 -26.46
CA ALA A 774 -16.62 -17.24 -26.74
C ALA A 774 -17.00 -17.62 -28.18
N GLU A 775 -16.14 -17.45 -29.16
CA GLU A 775 -16.38 -17.88 -30.55
C GLU A 775 -16.61 -19.40 -30.67
N ARG A 776 -15.90 -20.21 -29.86
CA ARG A 776 -16.05 -21.68 -29.83
C ARG A 776 -17.44 -22.13 -29.33
N LEU A 777 -18.17 -21.28 -28.61
CA LEU A 777 -19.50 -21.58 -28.09
C LEU A 777 -20.59 -21.46 -29.17
N ALA A 778 -20.30 -20.88 -30.35
CA ALA A 778 -21.31 -20.68 -31.40
C ALA A 778 -22.02 -21.96 -31.84
N PRO A 779 -21.37 -23.10 -32.18
CA PRO A 779 -22.06 -24.32 -32.52
C PRO A 779 -22.87 -24.92 -31.36
N ILE A 780 -22.42 -24.72 -30.11
CA ILE A 780 -23.11 -25.20 -28.91
C ILE A 780 -24.40 -24.41 -28.69
N LEU A 781 -24.32 -23.07 -28.74
CA LEU A 781 -25.50 -22.23 -28.64
C LEU A 781 -26.49 -22.48 -29.80
N GLN A 782 -26.00 -22.69 -31.01
CA GLN A 782 -26.81 -23.08 -32.13
C GLN A 782 -27.60 -24.36 -31.83
N GLN A 783 -26.95 -25.40 -31.33
CA GLN A 783 -27.58 -26.67 -30.97
C GLN A 783 -28.66 -26.47 -29.90
N GLU A 784 -28.35 -25.67 -28.87
CA GLU A 784 -29.29 -25.37 -27.79
C GLU A 784 -30.56 -24.62 -28.30
N LEU A 785 -30.39 -23.67 -29.22
CA LEU A 785 -31.49 -22.95 -29.84
C LEU A 785 -32.27 -23.81 -30.78
N GLN A 786 -31.63 -24.68 -31.56
CA GLN A 786 -32.30 -25.64 -32.45
C GLN A 786 -33.12 -26.66 -31.67
N ALA A 787 -32.60 -27.19 -30.55
CA ALA A 787 -33.33 -28.14 -29.70
C ALA A 787 -34.63 -27.54 -29.12
N ARG A 788 -34.72 -26.20 -29.04
CA ARG A 788 -35.89 -25.44 -28.60
C ARG A 788 -36.73 -24.90 -29.75
N GLY A 789 -36.39 -25.18 -31.01
CA GLY A 789 -37.09 -24.67 -32.18
C GLY A 789 -36.98 -23.16 -32.40
N LEU A 790 -35.91 -22.57 -31.88
CA LEU A 790 -35.68 -21.11 -31.91
C LEU A 790 -34.70 -20.66 -32.99
N TYR A 791 -33.92 -21.59 -33.58
CA TYR A 791 -32.93 -21.31 -34.63
C TYR A 791 -33.24 -21.98 -35.96
#